data_75bc882739a6e7588207c50cd77439c7
#
_entry.id   75bc882739a6e7588207c50cd77439c7
#
_cell.length_a   1.000
_cell.length_b   1.000
_cell.length_c   1.000
_cell.angle_alpha   90.00
_cell.angle_beta   90.00
_cell.angle_gamma   90.00
#
_symmetry.space_group_name_H-M   'P 1'
#
loop_
_entity.id
_entity.type
_entity.pdbx_description
1 polymer ?
#
loop_
_entity_poly.entity_id
_entity_poly.type
_entity_poly.pdbx_seq_one_letter_code
_entity_poly.pdbx_strand_id
1 'polypeptide(L)'
;MLRRMNFSVFAVMTFAGLFGWLTVSGQLVDGFAQDTKSQPASTAATQLPMPDPAFKGRIGETYKDSTPSYPLPVKASKGSPNVLVILLDDVGFGMCSTFGGPVPTPHMDKLANNGLKYTRFHTTALCSPTRAALLAGRNHHSCGTGVIIEMGTGYPGYTGIIPKSTALVSEMLRDHGYATGMFGKWHNTPEPDISPAGPFDRWPTGLGFDYFYGFNQGETHQYYPTIYRNTSWVPQPKSPEQGYHFTADMTDEAIAWTRNIRAADPDKPWFNYFSTSGVHAPHHAPNEWREKLVGKFDHGWDKQRELTHATQIEMGIVPKGTMLTPRPKEISAWEDQPADAKKVYCRLMENYAAYMAYTDHEVGRLIESLRTSGELDNTLVMYVVGDNGASAEGGLEGTFSEIASLMGVQLGLESSLKRIDEIGGPTSEPHVPVGWAWAMDAPFQWTKQVASHFGGTRNPMVVHWPKGIQSKGQLRTQFHHVIDVVPTILEACKIPEPKTVNGIPQKPIEGTSMVYSFDNPKAKDRRTTQYFELATNRAIYHDGWVACSKYGLPWETAGRGDGFLKASWELYHVNEDFSQASNLAAKEPAKLKELQAKFLEEAKKYGVFPLDPRFSERMDPKLRIAGDPKTSWIYYGNSVWLPEPIGPQLFPRPHSIAAEIVMPKGGAEGVIVCAGAFSAGWSLYVKDGKPNFRYTFFDIADVTIAGSDNLPEGKVILKTEFTPDGTREGGGTLKMIVNGILAGEGKLKRSAFRHGLEPFEVGRDSITAVSPDYKTPFAFTGTIEKVAFELTKK
;
A
#
# COMPACT_ATOMS: atom_id res chain seq x y z
N MET A 1 -22.75 23.07 61.30
CA MET A 1 -23.19 24.43 60.90
C MET A 1 -22.55 24.71 59.53
N LEU A 2 -23.20 24.29 58.48
CA LEU A 2 -22.77 24.62 57.10
C LEU A 2 -24.01 24.76 56.25
N ARG A 3 -24.06 25.87 55.60
CA ARG A 3 -25.18 26.51 54.92
C ARG A 3 -25.81 25.64 53.83
N ARG A 4 -27.07 25.49 53.89
CA ARG A 4 -27.96 25.21 52.78
C ARG A 4 -27.96 26.46 51.86
N MET A 5 -27.39 26.35 50.68
CA MET A 5 -27.55 27.31 49.62
C MET A 5 -28.65 26.81 48.65
N ASN A 6 -29.58 27.67 48.42
CA ASN A 6 -30.87 27.41 47.79
C ASN A 6 -30.75 26.89 46.34
N PHE A 7 -31.23 25.72 46.14
CA PHE A 7 -31.43 25.09 44.80
C PHE A 7 -32.53 25.78 43.97
N SER A 8 -33.27 26.71 44.55
CA SER A 8 -34.42 27.34 43.89
C SER A 8 -34.08 28.45 42.91
N VAL A 9 -32.88 29.07 42.99
CA VAL A 9 -32.52 30.19 42.11
C VAL A 9 -31.91 29.65 40.77
N PHE A 10 -31.32 28.50 40.79
CA PHE A 10 -30.78 27.87 39.59
C PHE A 10 -31.86 27.29 38.67
N ALA A 11 -32.94 26.78 39.20
CA ALA A 11 -34.07 26.22 38.44
C ALA A 11 -34.88 27.33 37.69
N VAL A 12 -34.97 28.55 38.26
CA VAL A 12 -35.72 29.68 37.63
C VAL A 12 -34.91 30.29 36.47
N MET A 13 -33.59 30.34 36.57
CA MET A 13 -32.78 30.84 35.48
C MET A 13 -32.68 29.86 34.30
N THR A 14 -32.74 28.56 34.55
CA THR A 14 -32.71 27.53 33.46
C THR A 14 -34.06 27.48 32.73
N PHE A 15 -35.17 27.72 33.43
CA PHE A 15 -36.50 27.78 32.80
C PHE A 15 -36.74 29.05 32.00
N ALA A 16 -36.21 30.20 32.44
CA ALA A 16 -36.31 31.45 31.69
C ALA A 16 -35.42 31.44 30.42
N GLY A 17 -34.28 30.73 30.47
CA GLY A 17 -33.43 30.53 29.31
C GLY A 17 -34.04 29.60 28.25
N LEU A 18 -34.75 28.56 28.64
CA LEU A 18 -35.44 27.64 27.74
C LEU A 18 -36.70 28.24 27.11
N PHE A 19 -37.46 29.06 27.85
CA PHE A 19 -38.63 29.76 27.28
C PHE A 19 -38.25 30.93 26.35
N GLY A 20 -37.13 31.61 26.62
CA GLY A 20 -36.59 32.63 25.71
C GLY A 20 -36.07 32.04 24.41
N TRP A 21 -35.54 30.80 24.47
CA TRP A 21 -35.03 30.11 23.29
C TRP A 21 -36.14 29.54 22.40
N LEU A 22 -37.24 29.06 22.99
CA LEU A 22 -38.38 28.53 22.25
C LEU A 22 -39.19 29.64 21.54
N THR A 23 -39.22 30.85 22.08
CA THR A 23 -39.94 31.97 21.43
C THR A 23 -39.11 32.63 20.32
N VAL A 24 -37.78 32.57 20.39
CA VAL A 24 -36.91 33.04 19.31
C VAL A 24 -36.82 32.02 18.18
N SER A 25 -36.85 30.68 18.50
CA SER A 25 -36.83 29.65 17.47
C SER A 25 -38.14 29.55 16.67
N GLY A 26 -39.29 29.89 17.26
CA GLY A 26 -40.57 29.88 16.55
C GLY A 26 -40.68 30.95 15.46
N GLN A 27 -40.03 32.11 15.63
CA GLN A 27 -40.03 33.17 14.62
C GLN A 27 -38.92 32.99 13.55
N LEU A 28 -37.88 32.15 13.85
CA LEU A 28 -36.83 31.82 12.88
C LEU A 28 -37.22 30.69 11.91
N VAL A 29 -38.19 29.85 12.28
CA VAL A 29 -38.60 28.70 11.44
C VAL A 29 -39.41 29.16 10.23
N ASP A 30 -40.19 30.21 10.33
CA ASP A 30 -40.96 30.77 9.19
C ASP A 30 -40.10 31.55 8.19
N GLY A 31 -38.87 31.93 8.56
CA GLY A 31 -37.92 32.61 7.66
C GLY A 31 -37.07 31.68 6.81
N PHE A 32 -37.01 30.37 7.14
CA PHE A 32 -36.24 29.40 6.43
C PHE A 32 -37.03 28.56 5.40
N ALA A 33 -38.34 28.75 5.32
CA ALA A 33 -39.20 28.18 4.29
C ALA A 33 -39.24 29.05 3.03
N GLN A 34 -38.12 29.58 2.58
CA GLN A 34 -38.04 30.17 1.25
C GLN A 34 -37.47 29.12 0.27
N ASP A 35 -38.40 28.71 -0.59
CA ASP A 35 -38.18 28.14 -1.92
C ASP A 35 -36.76 27.57 -2.18
N THR A 36 -36.59 26.28 -1.96
CA THR A 36 -35.64 25.51 -2.75
C THR A 36 -36.11 25.46 -4.19
N LYS A 37 -36.14 26.64 -4.87
CA LYS A 37 -36.01 26.62 -6.32
C LYS A 37 -34.68 25.92 -6.56
N SER A 38 -34.72 24.73 -7.16
CA SER A 38 -33.59 24.03 -7.71
C SER A 38 -32.68 25.07 -8.37
N GLN A 39 -31.50 25.29 -7.78
CA GLN A 39 -30.48 26.01 -8.54
C GLN A 39 -30.36 25.30 -9.88
N PRO A 40 -30.35 26.04 -11.01
CA PRO A 40 -30.04 25.45 -12.29
C PRO A 40 -28.75 24.69 -12.10
N ALA A 41 -28.67 23.47 -12.67
CA ALA A 41 -27.49 22.63 -12.61
C ALA A 41 -26.27 23.54 -12.80
N SER A 42 -25.52 23.74 -11.73
CA SER A 42 -24.35 24.59 -11.70
C SER A 42 -23.53 24.19 -12.91
N THR A 43 -23.15 25.14 -13.75
CA THR A 43 -22.08 24.95 -14.73
C THR A 43 -20.91 24.43 -13.89
N ALA A 44 -20.69 23.14 -13.99
CA ALA A 44 -19.86 22.43 -13.05
C ALA A 44 -18.46 23.02 -13.09
N ALA A 45 -17.95 23.45 -11.96
CA ALA A 45 -16.71 24.18 -11.86
C ALA A 45 -15.54 23.33 -12.36
N THR A 46 -14.83 23.83 -13.35
CA THR A 46 -13.59 23.23 -13.84
C THR A 46 -12.36 23.80 -13.13
N GLN A 47 -12.58 24.69 -12.17
CA GLN A 47 -11.54 25.25 -11.29
C GLN A 47 -11.83 24.82 -9.85
N LEU A 48 -10.85 24.19 -9.21
CA LEU A 48 -10.93 23.71 -7.84
C LEU A 48 -9.82 24.34 -6.96
N PRO A 49 -10.09 24.62 -5.69
CA PRO A 49 -11.44 24.65 -5.10
C PRO A 49 -12.35 25.68 -5.80
N MET A 50 -13.66 25.48 -5.69
CA MET A 50 -14.59 26.46 -6.22
C MET A 50 -14.42 27.78 -5.46
N PRO A 51 -14.48 28.94 -6.14
CA PRO A 51 -14.39 30.23 -5.47
C PRO A 51 -15.55 30.42 -4.50
N ASP A 52 -15.28 31.15 -3.41
CA ASP A 52 -16.31 31.50 -2.46
C ASP A 52 -17.49 32.20 -3.15
N PRO A 53 -18.73 31.90 -2.75
CA PRO A 53 -19.91 32.55 -3.33
C PRO A 53 -19.90 34.04 -3.00
N ALA A 54 -20.25 34.87 -3.99
CA ALA A 54 -20.37 36.29 -3.79
C ALA A 54 -21.44 36.61 -2.73
N PHE A 55 -21.17 37.58 -1.89
CA PHE A 55 -22.15 38.10 -0.93
C PHE A 55 -23.41 38.62 -1.65
N LYS A 56 -24.56 38.08 -1.32
CA LYS A 56 -25.88 38.41 -1.92
C LYS A 56 -26.77 39.21 -1.01
N GLY A 57 -26.30 39.58 0.18
CA GLY A 57 -27.04 40.40 1.14
C GLY A 57 -26.91 41.86 0.85
N ARG A 58 -27.38 42.67 1.80
CA ARG A 58 -27.23 44.15 1.81
C ARG A 58 -26.47 44.56 3.06
N ILE A 59 -25.44 45.37 2.89
CA ILE A 59 -24.70 45.98 4.00
C ILE A 59 -25.16 47.43 4.14
N GLY A 60 -25.82 47.75 5.27
CA GLY A 60 -26.11 49.11 5.68
C GLY A 60 -25.08 49.57 6.73
N GLU A 61 -25.37 50.68 7.40
CA GLU A 61 -24.50 51.18 8.48
C GLU A 61 -24.56 50.31 9.74
N THR A 62 -25.70 49.64 9.97
CA THR A 62 -25.91 48.79 11.14
C THR A 62 -26.49 47.44 10.73
N TYR A 63 -26.50 46.49 11.67
CA TYR A 63 -27.15 45.20 11.44
C TYR A 63 -28.65 45.29 11.22
N LYS A 64 -29.30 46.37 11.71
CA LYS A 64 -30.75 46.56 11.60
C LYS A 64 -31.19 46.95 10.17
N ASP A 65 -30.33 47.60 9.44
CA ASP A 65 -30.54 48.03 8.05
C ASP A 65 -29.78 47.19 7.03
N SER A 66 -29.18 46.08 7.53
CA SER A 66 -28.46 45.09 6.74
C SER A 66 -29.26 43.81 6.56
N THR A 67 -28.97 43.06 5.52
CA THR A 67 -29.50 41.71 5.27
C THR A 67 -28.32 40.74 5.13
N PRO A 68 -28.19 39.73 6.00
CA PRO A 68 -27.11 38.80 5.93
C PRO A 68 -27.26 37.86 4.71
N SER A 69 -26.14 37.38 4.18
CA SER A 69 -26.08 36.29 3.23
C SER A 69 -24.97 35.33 3.68
N TYR A 70 -25.39 34.17 4.15
CA TYR A 70 -24.46 33.17 4.64
C TYR A 70 -23.88 32.39 3.48
N PRO A 71 -22.54 32.19 3.40
CA PRO A 71 -21.95 31.28 2.44
C PRO A 71 -22.39 29.86 2.76
N LEU A 72 -22.99 29.19 1.79
CA LEU A 72 -23.37 27.79 1.93
C LEU A 72 -22.16 26.89 1.57
N PRO A 73 -21.94 25.81 2.32
CA PRO A 73 -20.91 24.84 1.98
C PRO A 73 -21.20 24.21 0.61
N VAL A 74 -20.13 23.82 -0.10
CA VAL A 74 -20.27 23.03 -1.33
C VAL A 74 -20.95 21.71 -1.00
N LYS A 75 -22.00 21.39 -1.75
CA LYS A 75 -22.73 20.12 -1.62
C LYS A 75 -22.71 19.38 -2.94
N ALA A 76 -22.53 18.06 -2.86
CA ALA A 76 -22.69 17.19 -4.01
C ALA A 76 -24.13 17.25 -4.55
N SER A 77 -24.32 16.94 -5.82
CA SER A 77 -25.64 16.90 -6.45
C SER A 77 -26.55 15.89 -5.75
N LYS A 78 -27.84 16.24 -5.58
CA LYS A 78 -28.78 15.35 -4.92
C LYS A 78 -28.84 13.99 -5.60
N GLY A 79 -28.66 12.91 -4.82
CA GLY A 79 -28.69 11.53 -5.30
C GLY A 79 -27.38 11.07 -5.94
N SER A 80 -26.30 11.83 -5.83
CA SER A 80 -24.95 11.38 -6.17
C SER A 80 -24.65 10.05 -5.47
N PRO A 81 -24.01 9.09 -6.13
CA PRO A 81 -23.63 7.82 -5.48
C PRO A 81 -22.50 8.01 -4.48
N ASN A 82 -22.47 7.19 -3.45
CA ASN A 82 -21.23 6.92 -2.75
C ASN A 82 -20.27 6.17 -3.69
N VAL A 83 -18.97 6.26 -3.43
CA VAL A 83 -17.94 5.56 -4.21
C VAL A 83 -17.07 4.75 -3.27
N LEU A 84 -16.99 3.45 -3.52
CA LEU A 84 -16.09 2.54 -2.82
C LEU A 84 -15.14 1.91 -3.85
N VAL A 85 -13.87 2.26 -3.78
CA VAL A 85 -12.83 1.59 -4.56
C VAL A 85 -12.08 0.63 -3.64
N ILE A 86 -12.21 -0.66 -3.90
CA ILE A 86 -11.46 -1.71 -3.19
C ILE A 86 -10.31 -2.12 -4.09
N LEU A 87 -9.09 -2.11 -3.55
CA LEU A 87 -7.90 -2.55 -4.25
C LEU A 87 -7.20 -3.64 -3.44
N LEU A 88 -7.07 -4.82 -4.03
CA LEU A 88 -6.23 -5.89 -3.49
C LEU A 88 -4.79 -5.69 -3.96
N ASP A 89 -3.85 -6.33 -3.26
CA ASP A 89 -2.42 -6.24 -3.47
C ASP A 89 -1.86 -7.61 -3.84
N ASP A 90 -1.07 -7.69 -4.91
CA ASP A 90 -0.38 -8.93 -5.35
C ASP A 90 -1.30 -10.14 -5.63
N VAL A 91 -2.53 -9.92 -6.08
CA VAL A 91 -3.48 -10.98 -6.41
C VAL A 91 -3.45 -11.28 -7.90
N GLY A 92 -3.14 -12.52 -8.26
CA GLY A 92 -3.14 -12.97 -9.65
C GLY A 92 -4.55 -13.19 -10.23
N PHE A 93 -4.67 -13.12 -11.55
CA PHE A 93 -5.94 -13.26 -12.30
C PHE A 93 -6.70 -14.55 -11.96
N GLY A 94 -5.98 -15.64 -11.75
CA GLY A 94 -6.51 -16.98 -11.50
C GLY A 94 -6.52 -17.38 -10.02
N MET A 95 -6.46 -16.45 -9.08
CA MET A 95 -6.42 -16.78 -7.65
C MET A 95 -7.81 -16.94 -7.03
N CYS A 96 -8.71 -16.00 -7.27
CA CYS A 96 -10.01 -15.93 -6.62
C CYS A 96 -11.05 -16.84 -7.28
N SER A 97 -11.94 -17.49 -6.48
CA SER A 97 -13.04 -18.32 -6.99
C SER A 97 -13.95 -17.58 -7.96
N THR A 98 -14.15 -16.28 -7.78
CA THR A 98 -14.92 -15.41 -8.66
C THR A 98 -14.44 -15.45 -10.12
N PHE A 99 -13.17 -15.74 -10.34
CA PHE A 99 -12.52 -15.83 -11.65
C PHE A 99 -11.92 -17.21 -11.93
N GLY A 100 -12.46 -18.26 -11.28
CA GLY A 100 -12.11 -19.65 -11.52
C GLY A 100 -10.90 -20.18 -10.75
N GLY A 101 -10.40 -19.40 -9.79
CA GLY A 101 -9.26 -19.77 -8.94
C GLY A 101 -9.59 -20.68 -7.76
N PRO A 102 -8.57 -21.20 -7.07
CA PRO A 102 -8.75 -22.16 -5.98
C PRO A 102 -9.14 -21.53 -4.64
N VAL A 103 -8.99 -20.21 -4.48
CA VAL A 103 -9.22 -19.55 -3.20
C VAL A 103 -10.67 -19.09 -3.08
N PRO A 104 -11.43 -19.57 -2.08
CA PRO A 104 -12.81 -19.16 -1.87
C PRO A 104 -12.93 -17.65 -1.57
N THR A 105 -13.73 -16.93 -2.37
CA THR A 105 -14.02 -15.50 -2.21
C THR A 105 -15.53 -15.24 -2.26
N PRO A 106 -16.32 -15.78 -1.32
CA PRO A 106 -17.78 -15.77 -1.39
C PRO A 106 -18.40 -14.37 -1.34
N HIS A 107 -17.72 -13.37 -0.73
CA HIS A 107 -18.21 -12.01 -0.69
C HIS A 107 -18.00 -11.29 -2.02
N MET A 108 -16.86 -11.51 -2.68
CA MET A 108 -16.60 -11.05 -4.03
C MET A 108 -17.57 -11.74 -5.02
N ASP A 109 -17.82 -13.05 -4.88
CA ASP A 109 -18.80 -13.80 -5.69
C ASP A 109 -20.18 -13.17 -5.61
N LYS A 110 -20.63 -12.80 -4.40
CA LYS A 110 -21.92 -12.15 -4.17
C LYS A 110 -22.03 -10.79 -4.87
N LEU A 111 -20.98 -9.96 -4.80
CA LEU A 111 -20.93 -8.69 -5.53
C LEU A 111 -20.93 -8.92 -7.03
N ALA A 112 -20.13 -9.85 -7.55
CA ALA A 112 -20.00 -10.17 -8.95
C ALA A 112 -21.30 -10.72 -9.56
N ASN A 113 -22.02 -11.56 -8.83
CA ASN A 113 -23.30 -12.13 -9.27
C ASN A 113 -24.43 -11.09 -9.33
N ASN A 114 -24.31 -9.99 -8.58
CA ASN A 114 -25.24 -8.87 -8.62
C ASN A 114 -24.68 -7.64 -9.35
N GLY A 115 -23.53 -7.77 -9.98
CA GLY A 115 -22.80 -6.74 -10.68
C GLY A 115 -22.20 -7.22 -11.99
N LEU A 116 -21.05 -6.69 -12.34
CA LEU A 116 -20.34 -6.98 -13.59
C LEU A 116 -18.94 -7.51 -13.30
N LYS A 117 -18.47 -8.45 -14.11
CA LYS A 117 -17.10 -8.99 -14.09
C LYS A 117 -16.34 -8.53 -15.33
N TYR A 118 -15.28 -7.74 -15.14
CA TYR A 118 -14.39 -7.33 -16.21
C TYR A 118 -13.20 -8.27 -16.30
N THR A 119 -13.04 -8.94 -17.44
CA THR A 119 -11.97 -9.93 -17.67
C THR A 119 -10.82 -9.41 -18.52
N ARG A 120 -10.94 -8.19 -19.07
CA ARG A 120 -9.90 -7.49 -19.83
C ARG A 120 -9.59 -6.12 -19.21
N PHE A 121 -9.55 -6.08 -17.89
CA PHE A 121 -9.07 -4.94 -17.13
C PHE A 121 -7.58 -5.11 -16.84
N HIS A 122 -6.81 -4.05 -17.01
CA HIS A 122 -5.36 -4.08 -16.90
C HIS A 122 -4.88 -3.04 -15.87
N THR A 123 -3.82 -3.40 -15.18
CA THR A 123 -3.10 -2.52 -14.25
C THR A 123 -1.70 -2.24 -14.79
N THR A 124 -0.88 -1.55 -14.03
CA THR A 124 0.56 -1.59 -14.25
C THR A 124 1.12 -2.88 -13.65
N ALA A 125 2.41 -3.14 -13.81
CA ALA A 125 3.00 -4.38 -13.28
C ALA A 125 3.54 -4.23 -11.84
N LEU A 126 3.20 -3.13 -11.14
CA LEU A 126 3.74 -2.85 -9.80
C LEU A 126 2.83 -1.89 -9.01
N CYS A 127 2.86 -2.01 -7.67
CA CYS A 127 1.92 -1.40 -6.74
C CYS A 127 1.88 0.15 -6.77
N SER A 128 2.95 0.89 -6.41
CA SER A 128 2.93 2.37 -6.44
C SER A 128 2.50 2.93 -7.80
N PRO A 129 3.04 2.44 -8.94
CA PRO A 129 2.62 2.85 -10.27
C PRO A 129 1.12 2.68 -10.50
N THR A 130 0.54 1.54 -10.13
CA THR A 130 -0.90 1.28 -10.26
C THR A 130 -1.73 2.19 -9.38
N ARG A 131 -1.33 2.39 -8.11
CA ARG A 131 -2.05 3.21 -7.14
C ARG A 131 -2.10 4.67 -7.57
N ALA A 132 -0.98 5.22 -8.03
CA ALA A 132 -0.92 6.57 -8.59
C ALA A 132 -1.79 6.69 -9.86
N ALA A 133 -1.68 5.76 -10.78
CA ALA A 133 -2.45 5.75 -12.03
C ALA A 133 -3.96 5.63 -11.77
N LEU A 134 -4.36 4.75 -10.83
CA LEU A 134 -5.75 4.56 -10.41
C LEU A 134 -6.36 5.85 -9.89
N LEU A 135 -5.66 6.54 -8.98
CA LEU A 135 -6.20 7.72 -8.31
C LEU A 135 -6.11 8.99 -9.15
N ALA A 136 -5.14 9.06 -10.08
CA ALA A 136 -4.96 10.23 -10.96
C ALA A 136 -5.74 10.13 -12.28
N GLY A 137 -6.13 8.94 -12.73
CA GLY A 137 -6.71 8.72 -14.06
C GLY A 137 -5.74 8.99 -15.21
N ARG A 138 -4.44 8.89 -14.94
CA ARG A 138 -3.33 9.15 -15.86
C ARG A 138 -2.31 8.03 -15.78
N ASN A 139 -1.57 7.81 -16.86
CA ASN A 139 -0.53 6.80 -16.90
C ASN A 139 0.51 7.05 -15.80
N HIS A 140 1.06 5.98 -15.27
CA HIS A 140 1.99 6.03 -14.13
C HIS A 140 3.23 6.90 -14.36
N HIS A 141 3.79 6.94 -15.57
CA HIS A 141 4.88 7.87 -15.91
C HIS A 141 4.42 9.33 -15.97
N SER A 142 3.18 9.60 -16.41
CA SER A 142 2.59 10.95 -16.32
C SER A 142 2.42 11.41 -14.88
N CYS A 143 2.30 10.47 -13.95
CA CYS A 143 2.23 10.67 -12.50
C CYS A 143 3.62 10.68 -11.81
N GLY A 144 4.71 10.58 -12.56
CA GLY A 144 6.06 10.51 -11.98
C GLY A 144 6.39 9.19 -11.27
N THR A 145 5.56 8.17 -11.40
CA THR A 145 5.65 6.89 -10.69
C THR A 145 5.92 5.72 -11.64
N GLY A 146 6.85 5.89 -12.57
CA GLY A 146 7.32 4.82 -13.47
C GLY A 146 8.00 3.64 -12.72
N VAL A 147 8.19 3.78 -11.41
CA VAL A 147 8.73 2.77 -10.49
C VAL A 147 8.17 3.05 -9.09
N ILE A 148 8.38 2.15 -8.12
CA ILE A 148 7.97 2.38 -6.73
C ILE A 148 8.72 3.57 -6.10
N ILE A 149 8.12 4.14 -5.08
CA ILE A 149 8.61 5.36 -4.42
C ILE A 149 10.03 5.19 -3.83
N GLU A 150 10.39 3.99 -3.41
CA GLU A 150 11.71 3.64 -2.85
C GLU A 150 12.83 3.67 -3.90
N MET A 151 12.47 3.61 -5.18
CA MET A 151 13.40 3.54 -6.32
C MET A 151 13.32 4.77 -7.21
N GLY A 152 12.74 5.86 -6.73
CA GLY A 152 12.63 7.12 -7.46
C GLY A 152 13.99 7.65 -7.90
N THR A 153 14.03 8.22 -9.11
CA THR A 153 15.23 8.83 -9.71
C THR A 153 14.96 10.29 -10.11
N GLY A 154 15.96 11.00 -10.63
CA GLY A 154 15.83 12.40 -11.04
C GLY A 154 15.11 12.64 -12.39
N TYR A 155 14.51 11.61 -12.99
CA TYR A 155 13.79 11.78 -14.27
C TYR A 155 12.30 12.00 -14.04
N PRO A 156 11.63 12.92 -14.77
CA PRO A 156 10.24 13.31 -14.50
C PRO A 156 9.24 12.17 -14.44
N GLY A 157 9.40 11.12 -15.25
CA GLY A 157 8.53 9.93 -15.24
C GLY A 157 8.80 8.97 -14.06
N TYR A 158 9.87 9.19 -13.28
CA TYR A 158 10.38 8.22 -12.29
C TYR A 158 10.76 8.86 -10.95
N THR A 159 10.22 10.03 -10.63
CA THR A 159 10.57 10.73 -9.39
C THR A 159 10.02 10.07 -8.12
N GLY A 160 9.01 9.21 -8.25
CA GLY A 160 8.23 8.73 -7.11
C GLY A 160 7.35 9.81 -6.46
N ILE A 161 7.23 10.99 -7.12
CA ILE A 161 6.45 12.14 -6.63
C ILE A 161 5.32 12.42 -7.61
N ILE A 162 4.08 12.35 -7.14
CA ILE A 162 2.91 12.73 -7.92
C ILE A 162 2.94 14.25 -8.17
N PRO A 163 3.00 14.70 -9.44
CA PRO A 163 3.05 16.13 -9.75
C PRO A 163 1.73 16.82 -9.39
N LYS A 164 1.78 18.06 -8.91
CA LYS A 164 0.58 18.86 -8.61
C LYS A 164 -0.32 19.12 -9.83
N SER A 165 0.19 18.91 -11.04
CA SER A 165 -0.59 18.95 -12.29
C SER A 165 -1.36 17.66 -12.60
N THR A 166 -1.35 16.69 -11.70
CA THR A 166 -2.08 15.42 -11.80
C THR A 166 -2.90 15.17 -10.54
N ALA A 167 -3.80 16.11 -10.23
CA ALA A 167 -4.68 16.02 -9.07
C ALA A 167 -5.42 14.69 -9.03
N LEU A 168 -5.61 14.15 -7.82
CA LEU A 168 -6.24 12.88 -7.58
C LEU A 168 -7.78 13.00 -7.52
N VAL A 169 -8.46 11.90 -7.74
CA VAL A 169 -9.92 11.83 -7.65
C VAL A 169 -10.43 12.20 -6.26
N SER A 170 -9.65 11.98 -5.21
CA SER A 170 -9.95 12.42 -3.84
C SER A 170 -10.09 13.94 -3.73
N GLU A 171 -9.17 14.73 -4.34
CA GLU A 171 -9.26 16.18 -4.39
C GLU A 171 -10.51 16.62 -5.18
N MET A 172 -10.75 15.98 -6.33
CA MET A 172 -11.89 16.30 -7.18
C MET A 172 -13.23 16.06 -6.47
N LEU A 173 -13.37 14.92 -5.79
CA LEU A 173 -14.60 14.57 -5.07
C LEU A 173 -14.80 15.42 -3.82
N ARG A 174 -13.75 15.64 -3.02
CA ARG A 174 -13.80 16.49 -1.82
C ARG A 174 -14.31 17.89 -2.17
N ASP A 175 -13.73 18.48 -3.20
CA ASP A 175 -14.07 19.86 -3.60
C ASP A 175 -15.45 19.95 -4.30
N HIS A 176 -16.10 18.80 -4.57
CA HIS A 176 -17.49 18.68 -4.98
C HIS A 176 -18.42 18.20 -3.85
N GLY A 177 -17.96 18.28 -2.60
CA GLY A 177 -18.80 18.08 -1.42
C GLY A 177 -18.91 16.65 -0.91
N TYR A 178 -18.04 15.75 -1.36
CA TYR A 178 -17.89 14.42 -0.79
C TYR A 178 -17.08 14.46 0.52
N ALA A 179 -17.36 13.53 1.42
CA ALA A 179 -16.40 13.13 2.43
C ALA A 179 -15.43 12.11 1.83
N THR A 180 -14.14 12.19 2.15
CA THR A 180 -13.13 11.36 1.52
C THR A 180 -12.29 10.62 2.57
N GLY A 181 -12.25 9.29 2.51
CA GLY A 181 -11.49 8.45 3.43
C GLY A 181 -10.58 7.46 2.69
N MET A 182 -9.39 7.24 3.24
CA MET A 182 -8.41 6.27 2.75
C MET A 182 -8.04 5.30 3.86
N PHE A 183 -8.11 4.00 3.59
CA PHE A 183 -7.84 2.93 4.55
C PHE A 183 -6.87 1.92 3.97
N GLY A 184 -5.79 1.63 4.73
CA GLY A 184 -4.79 0.63 4.40
C GLY A 184 -3.54 1.18 3.71
N LYS A 185 -3.05 0.49 2.67
CA LYS A 185 -1.78 0.77 1.98
C LYS A 185 -1.89 1.97 1.05
N TRP A 186 -1.05 2.99 1.32
CA TRP A 186 -0.95 4.17 0.46
C TRP A 186 0.12 4.04 -0.63
N HIS A 187 1.37 3.85 -0.26
CA HIS A 187 2.54 3.60 -1.12
C HIS A 187 2.79 4.68 -2.21
N ASN A 188 2.45 5.94 -1.94
CA ASN A 188 2.67 7.07 -2.86
C ASN A 188 3.25 8.33 -2.18
N THR A 189 3.61 8.26 -0.90
CA THR A 189 4.42 9.29 -0.25
C THR A 189 5.89 8.94 -0.46
N PRO A 190 6.73 9.83 -1.04
CA PRO A 190 8.15 9.57 -1.15
C PRO A 190 8.77 9.20 0.21
N GLU A 191 9.61 8.19 0.23
CA GLU A 191 10.16 7.64 1.48
C GLU A 191 10.79 8.70 2.43
N PRO A 192 11.57 9.70 1.94
CA PRO A 192 12.10 10.76 2.81
C PRO A 192 11.02 11.65 3.44
N ASP A 193 9.83 11.71 2.84
CA ASP A 193 8.71 12.54 3.30
C ASP A 193 7.82 11.80 4.32
N ILE A 194 8.05 10.49 4.53
CA ILE A 194 7.37 9.69 5.56
C ILE A 194 8.01 10.02 6.90
N SER A 195 7.78 11.22 7.39
CA SER A 195 8.37 11.70 8.65
C SER A 195 7.39 12.58 9.41
N PRO A 196 7.52 12.68 10.75
CA PRO A 196 6.69 13.62 11.53
C PRO A 196 6.92 15.09 11.16
N ALA A 197 7.96 15.41 10.39
CA ALA A 197 8.22 16.76 9.86
C ALA A 197 7.59 17.01 8.47
N GLY A 198 7.03 15.99 7.83
CA GLY A 198 6.52 16.08 6.46
C GLY A 198 7.62 16.20 5.40
N PRO A 199 7.32 16.85 4.25
CA PRO A 199 6.13 17.62 3.90
C PRO A 199 4.85 16.77 3.77
N PHE A 200 3.72 17.27 4.32
CA PHE A 200 2.46 16.53 4.36
C PHE A 200 1.59 16.70 3.11
N ASP A 201 1.96 17.58 2.19
CA ASP A 201 1.23 17.81 0.93
C ASP A 201 1.31 16.60 -0.04
N ARG A 202 2.16 15.60 0.26
CA ARG A 202 2.29 14.33 -0.48
C ARG A 202 1.73 13.12 0.26
N TRP A 203 1.17 13.35 1.44
CA TRP A 203 0.46 12.35 2.21
C TRP A 203 -0.99 12.23 1.74
N PRO A 204 -1.72 11.16 2.08
CA PRO A 204 -3.14 11.05 1.70
C PRO A 204 -3.95 12.30 2.02
N THR A 205 -3.76 12.89 3.21
CA THR A 205 -4.47 14.10 3.65
C THR A 205 -4.10 15.34 2.82
N GLY A 206 -2.87 15.45 2.37
CA GLY A 206 -2.43 16.51 1.46
C GLY A 206 -2.92 16.33 0.01
N LEU A 207 -3.35 15.12 -0.34
CA LEU A 207 -3.82 14.72 -1.66
C LEU A 207 -5.34 14.46 -1.70
N GLY A 208 -6.09 15.13 -0.82
CA GLY A 208 -7.54 15.23 -0.90
C GLY A 208 -8.34 14.22 -0.09
N PHE A 209 -7.72 13.44 0.79
CA PHE A 209 -8.43 12.60 1.75
C PHE A 209 -8.63 13.35 3.07
N ASP A 210 -9.87 13.52 3.51
CA ASP A 210 -10.20 14.13 4.81
C ASP A 210 -9.80 13.23 5.98
N TYR A 211 -9.70 11.93 5.73
CA TYR A 211 -9.32 10.92 6.70
C TYR A 211 -8.39 9.87 6.12
N PHE A 212 -7.37 9.48 6.88
CA PHE A 212 -6.46 8.40 6.55
C PHE A 212 -6.22 7.50 7.76
N TYR A 213 -6.32 6.19 7.56
CA TYR A 213 -5.92 5.17 8.52
C TYR A 213 -5.21 4.03 7.82
N GLY A 214 -3.92 3.88 8.02
CA GLY A 214 -3.13 2.90 7.29
C GLY A 214 -1.63 3.14 7.39
N PHE A 215 -0.90 2.76 6.35
CA PHE A 215 0.54 2.89 6.29
C PHE A 215 1.01 3.47 4.94
N ASN A 216 2.17 4.15 4.97
CA ASN A 216 2.71 4.84 3.80
C ASN A 216 3.69 4.01 2.97
N GLN A 217 4.31 3.00 3.57
CA GLN A 217 5.32 2.14 2.96
C GLN A 217 4.72 1.14 1.96
N GLY A 218 5.59 0.37 1.28
CA GLY A 218 5.19 -0.68 0.36
C GLY A 218 4.55 -1.89 1.03
N GLU A 219 4.87 -2.11 2.29
CA GLU A 219 4.41 -3.25 3.09
C GLU A 219 4.33 -2.92 4.57
N THR A 220 3.65 -3.74 5.34
CA THR A 220 3.61 -3.70 6.80
C THR A 220 3.32 -5.07 7.37
N HIS A 221 3.85 -5.35 8.53
CA HIS A 221 3.54 -6.58 9.27
C HIS A 221 2.08 -6.57 9.74
N GLN A 222 1.31 -7.63 9.49
CA GLN A 222 -0.13 -7.61 9.78
C GLN A 222 -0.47 -7.75 11.27
N TYR A 223 0.45 -8.30 12.05
CA TYR A 223 0.30 -8.42 13.51
C TYR A 223 1.01 -7.31 14.29
N TYR A 224 1.99 -6.64 13.67
CA TYR A 224 2.78 -5.55 14.25
C TYR A 224 2.95 -4.39 13.26
N PRO A 225 1.83 -3.79 12.80
CA PRO A 225 1.90 -2.77 11.75
C PRO A 225 2.41 -1.43 12.25
N THR A 226 3.05 -0.69 11.36
CA THR A 226 3.30 0.74 11.55
C THR A 226 2.11 1.52 11.02
N ILE A 227 1.25 2.00 11.92
CA ILE A 227 -0.04 2.63 11.57
C ILE A 227 0.03 4.15 11.71
N TYR A 228 -0.57 4.84 10.75
CA TYR A 228 -0.82 6.28 10.80
C TYR A 228 -2.32 6.57 10.82
N ARG A 229 -2.72 7.53 11.66
CA ARG A 229 -4.01 8.21 11.55
C ARG A 229 -3.74 9.63 11.08
N ASN A 230 -4.19 9.95 9.88
CA ASN A 230 -3.84 11.17 9.16
C ASN A 230 -2.33 11.31 9.00
N THR A 231 -1.68 12.20 9.72
CA THR A 231 -0.23 12.44 9.64
C THR A 231 0.52 11.98 10.90
N SER A 232 -0.17 11.33 11.82
CA SER A 232 0.40 10.92 13.11
C SER A 232 0.46 9.40 13.23
N TRP A 233 1.60 8.87 13.66
CA TRP A 233 1.69 7.48 14.10
C TRP A 233 0.74 7.22 15.27
N VAL A 234 0.12 6.04 15.26
CA VAL A 234 -0.71 5.54 16.35
C VAL A 234 -0.34 4.09 16.68
N PRO A 235 -0.35 3.73 17.96
CA PRO A 235 -0.11 2.34 18.33
C PRO A 235 -1.27 1.46 17.89
N GLN A 236 -1.01 0.17 17.64
CA GLN A 236 -2.05 -0.80 17.41
C GLN A 236 -2.94 -0.94 18.67
N PRO A 237 -4.27 -1.12 18.49
CA PRO A 237 -5.21 -1.09 19.63
C PRO A 237 -5.19 -2.36 20.50
N LYS A 238 -4.63 -3.45 20.00
CA LYS A 238 -4.58 -4.77 20.67
C LYS A 238 -3.27 -5.46 20.33
N SER A 239 -2.85 -6.42 21.15
CA SER A 239 -1.74 -7.30 20.81
C SER A 239 -2.21 -8.48 19.92
N PRO A 240 -1.30 -9.18 19.22
CA PRO A 240 -1.63 -10.41 18.48
C PRO A 240 -2.29 -11.49 19.35
N GLU A 241 -1.89 -11.62 20.61
CA GLU A 241 -2.48 -12.58 21.56
C GLU A 241 -3.93 -12.22 21.91
N GLN A 242 -4.31 -10.96 21.75
CA GLN A 242 -5.69 -10.47 21.88
C GLN A 242 -6.48 -10.57 20.58
N GLY A 243 -5.95 -11.27 19.58
CA GLY A 243 -6.57 -11.46 18.27
C GLY A 243 -6.44 -10.27 17.32
N TYR A 244 -5.37 -9.47 17.46
CA TYR A 244 -5.11 -8.38 16.54
C TYR A 244 -4.67 -8.87 15.16
N HIS A 245 -5.22 -8.26 14.13
CA HIS A 245 -4.76 -8.35 12.73
C HIS A 245 -5.14 -7.07 12.00
N PHE A 246 -4.21 -6.47 11.27
CA PHE A 246 -4.38 -5.16 10.67
C PHE A 246 -5.55 -5.10 9.66
N THR A 247 -5.78 -6.17 8.89
CA THR A 247 -6.90 -6.21 7.94
C THR A 247 -8.26 -6.04 8.63
N ALA A 248 -8.45 -6.64 9.81
CA ALA A 248 -9.67 -6.44 10.60
C ALA A 248 -9.75 -5.04 11.19
N ASP A 249 -8.65 -4.54 11.74
CA ASP A 249 -8.57 -3.22 12.36
C ASP A 249 -8.90 -2.10 11.37
N MET A 250 -8.28 -2.11 10.18
CA MET A 250 -8.59 -1.12 9.14
C MET A 250 -10.03 -1.24 8.62
N THR A 251 -10.61 -2.45 8.63
CA THR A 251 -12.01 -2.68 8.26
C THR A 251 -12.95 -2.06 9.29
N ASP A 252 -12.67 -2.28 10.58
CA ASP A 252 -13.43 -1.68 11.68
C ASP A 252 -13.39 -0.15 11.60
N GLU A 253 -12.23 0.42 11.32
CA GLU A 253 -12.05 1.87 11.17
C GLU A 253 -12.81 2.41 9.96
N ALA A 254 -12.80 1.73 8.81
CA ALA A 254 -13.54 2.12 7.62
C ALA A 254 -15.07 2.07 7.85
N ILE A 255 -15.55 1.04 8.54
CA ILE A 255 -16.95 0.92 8.94
C ILE A 255 -17.36 2.03 9.90
N ALA A 256 -16.53 2.32 10.90
CA ALA A 256 -16.80 3.38 11.88
C ALA A 256 -16.84 4.75 11.19
N TRP A 257 -15.89 5.01 10.28
CA TRP A 257 -15.84 6.26 9.53
C TRP A 257 -17.09 6.47 8.67
N THR A 258 -17.51 5.47 7.88
CA THR A 258 -18.72 5.59 7.03
C THR A 258 -19.98 5.83 7.88
N ARG A 259 -20.13 5.13 9.02
CA ARG A 259 -21.24 5.32 9.95
C ARG A 259 -21.26 6.73 10.56
N ASN A 260 -20.10 7.28 10.91
CA ASN A 260 -19.98 8.61 11.46
C ASN A 260 -20.37 9.69 10.43
N ILE A 261 -19.94 9.55 9.16
CA ILE A 261 -20.37 10.45 8.09
C ILE A 261 -21.89 10.40 7.94
N ARG A 262 -22.46 9.20 7.87
CA ARG A 262 -23.91 9.01 7.76
C ARG A 262 -24.69 9.59 8.92
N ALA A 263 -24.16 9.50 10.13
CA ALA A 263 -24.78 10.05 11.33
C ALA A 263 -24.73 11.59 11.37
N ALA A 264 -23.61 12.16 10.90
CA ALA A 264 -23.39 13.60 10.90
C ALA A 264 -24.17 14.33 9.78
N ASP A 265 -24.16 13.80 8.57
CA ASP A 265 -24.87 14.35 7.40
C ASP A 265 -25.36 13.19 6.52
N PRO A 266 -26.62 12.77 6.69
CA PRO A 266 -27.23 11.67 5.96
C PRO A 266 -27.24 11.83 4.43
N ASP A 267 -27.18 13.04 3.93
CA ASP A 267 -27.24 13.34 2.49
C ASP A 267 -25.86 13.53 1.86
N LYS A 268 -24.80 13.57 2.68
CA LYS A 268 -23.43 13.76 2.18
C LYS A 268 -22.87 12.45 1.60
N PRO A 269 -22.60 12.37 0.30
CA PRO A 269 -21.95 11.21 -0.27
C PRO A 269 -20.50 11.13 0.18
N TRP A 270 -19.93 9.93 0.12
CA TRP A 270 -18.55 9.68 0.50
C TRP A 270 -17.80 8.90 -0.58
N PHE A 271 -16.48 9.10 -0.58
CA PHE A 271 -15.50 8.32 -1.31
C PHE A 271 -14.62 7.57 -0.31
N ASN A 272 -14.64 6.25 -0.37
CA ASN A 272 -13.79 5.38 0.42
C ASN A 272 -12.83 4.65 -0.51
N TYR A 273 -11.53 4.91 -0.36
CA TYR A 273 -10.48 4.12 -0.98
C TYR A 273 -9.99 3.07 0.01
N PHE A 274 -10.54 1.87 -0.12
CA PHE A 274 -10.24 0.70 0.72
C PHE A 274 -9.14 -0.12 0.05
N SER A 275 -7.90 0.21 0.38
CA SER A 275 -6.69 -0.31 -0.23
C SER A 275 -6.04 -1.32 0.70
N THR A 276 -6.44 -2.59 0.61
CA THR A 276 -5.91 -3.63 1.50
C THR A 276 -4.43 -3.86 1.27
N SER A 277 -3.71 -4.37 2.28
CA SER A 277 -2.42 -5.00 2.09
C SER A 277 -2.52 -6.48 1.71
N GLY A 278 -3.72 -7.03 1.73
CA GLY A 278 -3.94 -8.41 1.30
C GLY A 278 -3.98 -8.53 -0.23
N VAL A 279 -3.10 -9.36 -0.82
CA VAL A 279 -2.29 -10.38 -0.14
C VAL A 279 -0.78 -10.18 -0.32
N HIS A 280 -0.31 -8.94 -0.32
CA HIS A 280 1.13 -8.66 -0.34
C HIS A 280 1.81 -9.33 0.87
N ALA A 281 3.03 -9.78 0.69
CA ALA A 281 3.82 -10.28 1.80
C ALA A 281 4.14 -9.15 2.82
N PRO A 282 4.40 -9.46 4.08
CA PRO A 282 4.36 -10.81 4.66
C PRO A 282 2.97 -11.43 4.61
N HIS A 283 2.89 -12.67 4.10
CA HIS A 283 1.61 -13.37 4.04
C HIS A 283 1.17 -13.81 5.42
N HIS A 284 0.32 -13.04 6.06
CA HIS A 284 -0.19 -13.31 7.40
C HIS A 284 -1.69 -13.61 7.36
N ALA A 285 -2.08 -14.70 8.02
CA ALA A 285 -3.49 -15.03 8.20
C ALA A 285 -3.73 -15.62 9.61
N PRO A 286 -4.86 -15.30 10.25
CA PRO A 286 -5.21 -15.94 11.50
C PRO A 286 -5.26 -17.45 11.39
N ASN A 287 -4.86 -18.17 12.46
CA ASN A 287 -4.66 -19.60 12.41
C ASN A 287 -5.89 -20.38 11.93
N GLU A 288 -7.09 -19.98 12.38
CA GLU A 288 -8.34 -20.63 11.98
C GLU A 288 -8.64 -20.52 10.46
N TRP A 289 -8.02 -19.58 9.75
CA TRP A 289 -8.10 -19.48 8.29
C TRP A 289 -7.08 -20.36 7.61
N ARG A 290 -5.86 -20.45 8.14
CA ARG A 290 -4.80 -21.32 7.62
C ARG A 290 -5.18 -22.80 7.71
N GLU A 291 -5.77 -23.21 8.83
CA GLU A 291 -6.23 -24.58 9.08
C GLU A 291 -7.26 -25.10 8.07
N LYS A 292 -8.11 -24.22 7.56
CA LYS A 292 -9.14 -24.56 6.53
C LYS A 292 -8.55 -24.98 5.19
N LEU A 293 -7.29 -24.64 4.93
CA LEU A 293 -6.63 -24.82 3.64
C LEU A 293 -5.53 -25.87 3.65
N VAL A 294 -5.25 -26.49 4.79
CA VAL A 294 -4.26 -27.57 4.90
C VAL A 294 -4.58 -28.68 3.91
N GLY A 295 -3.57 -29.11 3.14
CA GLY A 295 -3.63 -30.19 2.15
C GLY A 295 -4.34 -29.83 0.84
N LYS A 296 -4.81 -28.57 0.69
CA LYS A 296 -5.52 -28.16 -0.54
C LYS A 296 -4.61 -27.97 -1.75
N PHE A 297 -3.30 -27.87 -1.54
CA PHE A 297 -2.32 -27.56 -2.58
C PHE A 297 -1.26 -28.65 -2.79
N ASP A 298 -1.46 -29.84 -2.22
CA ASP A 298 -0.50 -30.96 -2.30
C ASP A 298 -0.23 -31.44 -3.74
N HIS A 299 -1.18 -31.17 -4.65
CA HIS A 299 -1.06 -31.50 -6.07
C HIS A 299 -0.10 -30.58 -6.85
N GLY A 300 0.38 -29.50 -6.25
CA GLY A 300 1.38 -28.61 -6.79
C GLY A 300 0.91 -27.60 -7.84
N TRP A 301 1.81 -26.68 -8.19
CA TRP A 301 1.49 -25.52 -9.04
C TRP A 301 1.18 -25.86 -10.49
N ASP A 302 1.83 -26.86 -11.10
CA ASP A 302 1.54 -27.27 -12.48
C ASP A 302 0.08 -27.76 -12.58
N LYS A 303 -0.29 -28.66 -11.67
CA LYS A 303 -1.66 -29.22 -11.63
C LYS A 303 -2.69 -28.17 -11.25
N GLN A 304 -2.38 -27.30 -10.28
CA GLN A 304 -3.30 -26.21 -9.91
C GLN A 304 -3.61 -25.33 -11.11
N ARG A 305 -2.62 -25.00 -11.91
CA ARG A 305 -2.78 -24.16 -13.09
C ARG A 305 -3.72 -24.78 -14.13
N GLU A 306 -3.60 -26.10 -14.35
CA GLU A 306 -4.53 -26.85 -15.20
C GLU A 306 -5.98 -26.81 -14.67
N LEU A 307 -6.15 -27.02 -13.36
CA LEU A 307 -7.46 -26.98 -12.70
C LEU A 307 -8.10 -25.61 -12.82
N THR A 308 -7.34 -24.55 -12.49
CA THR A 308 -7.82 -23.17 -12.62
C THR A 308 -8.24 -22.86 -14.05
N HIS A 309 -7.44 -23.22 -15.05
CA HIS A 309 -7.75 -22.97 -16.45
C HIS A 309 -9.01 -23.70 -16.90
N ALA A 310 -9.17 -24.97 -16.51
CA ALA A 310 -10.39 -25.72 -16.80
C ALA A 310 -11.64 -25.07 -16.21
N THR A 311 -11.58 -24.65 -14.95
CA THR A 311 -12.66 -23.93 -14.28
C THR A 311 -12.96 -22.57 -14.94
N GLN A 312 -11.94 -21.83 -15.35
CA GLN A 312 -12.09 -20.55 -16.07
C GLN A 312 -12.84 -20.73 -17.40
N ILE A 313 -12.56 -21.81 -18.14
CA ILE A 313 -13.30 -22.16 -19.39
C ILE A 313 -14.75 -22.55 -19.07
N GLU A 314 -14.97 -23.38 -18.06
CA GLU A 314 -16.31 -23.82 -17.65
C GLU A 314 -17.18 -22.63 -17.21
N MET A 315 -16.65 -21.74 -16.42
CA MET A 315 -17.33 -20.51 -15.97
C MET A 315 -17.46 -19.44 -17.08
N GLY A 316 -16.81 -19.63 -18.23
CA GLY A 316 -16.76 -18.66 -19.31
C GLY A 316 -15.94 -17.39 -18.98
N ILE A 317 -15.10 -17.41 -17.95
CA ILE A 317 -14.18 -16.31 -17.59
C ILE A 317 -13.18 -16.06 -18.70
N VAL A 318 -12.71 -17.14 -19.31
CA VAL A 318 -11.89 -17.11 -20.52
C VAL A 318 -12.63 -17.74 -21.68
N PRO A 319 -12.41 -17.31 -22.93
CA PRO A 319 -13.06 -17.89 -24.12
C PRO A 319 -12.75 -19.39 -24.25
N LYS A 320 -13.71 -20.15 -24.81
CA LYS A 320 -13.46 -21.54 -25.19
C LYS A 320 -12.30 -21.59 -26.18
N GLY A 321 -11.36 -22.53 -25.97
CA GLY A 321 -10.17 -22.67 -26.80
C GLY A 321 -9.00 -21.78 -26.40
N THR A 322 -9.13 -20.97 -25.34
CA THR A 322 -7.97 -20.31 -24.75
C THR A 322 -6.90 -21.33 -24.40
N MET A 323 -5.68 -21.13 -24.85
CA MET A 323 -4.57 -22.02 -24.52
C MET A 323 -4.03 -21.67 -23.13
N LEU A 324 -3.74 -22.70 -22.33
CA LEU A 324 -2.94 -22.52 -21.14
C LEU A 324 -1.48 -22.31 -21.55
N THR A 325 -0.88 -21.20 -21.13
CA THR A 325 0.52 -20.92 -21.46
C THR A 325 1.47 -21.89 -20.76
N PRO A 326 2.54 -22.34 -21.43
CA PRO A 326 3.48 -23.29 -20.85
C PRO A 326 4.25 -22.68 -19.66
N ARG A 327 4.76 -23.55 -18.80
CA ARG A 327 5.62 -23.14 -17.70
C ARG A 327 6.94 -22.58 -18.25
N PRO A 328 7.39 -21.41 -17.76
CA PRO A 328 8.71 -20.89 -18.08
C PRO A 328 9.81 -21.88 -17.66
N LYS A 329 10.83 -22.01 -18.48
CA LYS A 329 11.95 -22.93 -18.22
C LYS A 329 12.74 -22.60 -16.95
N GLU A 330 12.64 -21.36 -16.51
CA GLU A 330 13.27 -20.84 -15.30
C GLU A 330 12.56 -21.27 -14.01
N ILE A 331 11.33 -21.79 -14.12
CA ILE A 331 10.55 -22.34 -13.01
C ILE A 331 10.59 -23.85 -13.11
N SER A 332 11.14 -24.55 -12.12
CA SER A 332 11.20 -26.01 -12.10
C SER A 332 9.81 -26.63 -12.00
N ALA A 333 9.64 -27.84 -12.55
CA ALA A 333 8.40 -28.58 -12.40
C ALA A 333 8.14 -28.93 -10.94
N TRP A 334 6.85 -29.02 -10.57
CA TRP A 334 6.49 -29.48 -9.22
C TRP A 334 7.03 -30.88 -8.91
N GLU A 335 6.96 -31.77 -9.88
CA GLU A 335 7.42 -33.16 -9.69
C GLU A 335 8.93 -33.26 -9.41
N ASP A 336 9.71 -32.31 -9.92
CA ASP A 336 11.15 -32.26 -9.71
C ASP A 336 11.55 -31.73 -8.32
N GLN A 337 10.59 -31.24 -7.52
CA GLN A 337 10.87 -30.66 -6.21
C GLN A 337 11.14 -31.78 -5.17
N PRO A 338 12.13 -31.56 -4.28
CA PRO A 338 12.36 -32.49 -3.13
C PRO A 338 11.13 -32.57 -2.22
N ALA A 339 10.94 -33.70 -1.55
CA ALA A 339 9.79 -33.91 -0.68
C ALA A 339 9.67 -32.87 0.45
N ASP A 340 10.79 -32.47 1.05
CA ASP A 340 10.77 -31.44 2.12
C ASP A 340 10.51 -30.05 1.56
N ALA A 341 10.95 -29.76 0.34
CA ALA A 341 10.58 -28.54 -0.35
C ALA A 341 9.08 -28.48 -0.64
N LYS A 342 8.49 -29.57 -1.13
CA LYS A 342 7.05 -29.66 -1.37
C LYS A 342 6.24 -29.34 -0.09
N LYS A 343 6.65 -29.83 1.08
CA LYS A 343 5.99 -29.53 2.36
C LYS A 343 6.00 -28.02 2.66
N VAL A 344 7.16 -27.37 2.55
CA VAL A 344 7.30 -25.94 2.80
C VAL A 344 6.51 -25.14 1.78
N TYR A 345 6.59 -25.49 0.50
CA TYR A 345 5.90 -24.79 -0.57
C TYR A 345 4.36 -24.90 -0.46
N CYS A 346 3.85 -26.05 -0.05
CA CYS A 346 2.43 -26.21 0.26
C CYS A 346 2.04 -25.32 1.43
N ARG A 347 2.81 -25.33 2.53
CA ARG A 347 2.50 -24.50 3.71
C ARG A 347 2.50 -23.02 3.39
N LEU A 348 3.46 -22.52 2.59
CA LEU A 348 3.50 -21.13 2.12
C LEU A 348 2.27 -20.79 1.27
N MET A 349 1.85 -21.70 0.36
CA MET A 349 0.68 -21.50 -0.48
C MET A 349 -0.64 -21.53 0.31
N GLU A 350 -0.78 -22.44 1.26
CA GLU A 350 -1.93 -22.52 2.17
C GLU A 350 -2.11 -21.22 2.93
N ASN A 351 -1.00 -20.66 3.42
CA ASN A 351 -1.00 -19.40 4.12
C ASN A 351 -1.35 -18.21 3.21
N TYR A 352 -0.79 -18.14 2.00
CA TYR A 352 -1.10 -17.13 0.99
C TYR A 352 -2.60 -17.16 0.62
N ALA A 353 -3.12 -18.34 0.38
CA ALA A 353 -4.55 -18.54 0.09
C ALA A 353 -5.45 -18.20 1.29
N ALA A 354 -5.01 -18.53 2.52
CA ALA A 354 -5.72 -18.17 3.73
C ALA A 354 -5.81 -16.66 3.93
N TYR A 355 -4.73 -15.94 3.60
CA TYR A 355 -4.72 -14.48 3.67
C TYR A 355 -5.71 -13.86 2.69
N MET A 356 -5.84 -14.41 1.46
CA MET A 356 -6.85 -13.96 0.51
C MET A 356 -8.27 -14.24 1.00
N ALA A 357 -8.54 -15.45 1.49
CA ALA A 357 -9.86 -15.81 2.00
C ALA A 357 -10.26 -14.95 3.22
N TYR A 358 -9.31 -14.65 4.09
CA TYR A 358 -9.51 -13.74 5.22
C TYR A 358 -9.76 -12.30 4.77
N THR A 359 -9.02 -11.82 3.78
CA THR A 359 -9.23 -10.49 3.20
C THR A 359 -10.63 -10.36 2.57
N ASP A 360 -11.09 -11.38 1.83
CA ASP A 360 -12.47 -11.39 1.29
C ASP A 360 -13.52 -11.35 2.40
N HIS A 361 -13.27 -12.04 3.53
CA HIS A 361 -14.17 -11.98 4.68
C HIS A 361 -14.26 -10.56 5.25
N GLU A 362 -13.13 -9.88 5.43
CA GLU A 362 -13.10 -8.53 5.98
C GLU A 362 -13.74 -7.51 5.02
N VAL A 363 -13.48 -7.61 3.72
CA VAL A 363 -14.21 -6.84 2.70
C VAL A 363 -15.72 -7.12 2.79
N GLY A 364 -16.08 -8.39 3.00
CA GLY A 364 -17.49 -8.80 3.21
C GLY A 364 -18.14 -8.09 4.39
N ARG A 365 -17.43 -7.88 5.50
CA ARG A 365 -17.92 -7.12 6.66
C ARG A 365 -18.22 -5.65 6.30
N LEU A 366 -17.32 -5.00 5.53
CA LEU A 366 -17.54 -3.64 5.06
C LEU A 366 -18.77 -3.56 4.16
N ILE A 367 -18.90 -4.45 3.16
CA ILE A 367 -20.06 -4.50 2.25
C ILE A 367 -21.36 -4.76 3.01
N GLU A 368 -21.35 -5.67 3.98
CA GLU A 368 -22.52 -5.98 4.80
C GLU A 368 -22.93 -4.77 5.68
N SER A 369 -21.98 -4.00 6.17
CA SER A 369 -22.25 -2.75 6.87
C SER A 369 -23.01 -1.75 6.00
N LEU A 370 -22.58 -1.58 4.72
CA LEU A 370 -23.26 -0.71 3.75
C LEU A 370 -24.65 -1.24 3.36
N ARG A 371 -24.81 -2.54 3.24
CA ARG A 371 -26.11 -3.16 2.99
C ARG A 371 -27.08 -2.91 4.14
N THR A 372 -26.62 -3.07 5.37
CA THR A 372 -27.44 -2.91 6.58
C THR A 372 -27.83 -1.44 6.82
N SER A 373 -26.97 -0.48 6.46
CA SER A 373 -27.28 0.95 6.51
C SER A 373 -28.17 1.43 5.34
N GLY A 374 -28.44 0.57 4.36
CA GLY A 374 -29.22 0.92 3.16
C GLY A 374 -28.47 1.77 2.14
N GLU A 375 -27.14 1.85 2.23
CA GLU A 375 -26.32 2.66 1.34
C GLU A 375 -25.79 1.91 0.12
N LEU A 376 -25.73 0.56 0.18
CA LEU A 376 -25.11 -0.26 -0.86
C LEU A 376 -25.76 -0.07 -2.24
N ASP A 377 -27.07 0.11 -2.30
CA ASP A 377 -27.81 0.27 -3.56
C ASP A 377 -27.37 1.51 -4.36
N ASN A 378 -27.00 2.60 -3.66
CA ASN A 378 -26.47 3.81 -4.28
C ASN A 378 -24.95 4.00 -4.03
N THR A 379 -24.25 2.92 -3.91
CA THR A 379 -22.77 2.92 -3.83
C THR A 379 -22.20 2.28 -5.11
N LEU A 380 -21.41 3.06 -5.85
CA LEU A 380 -20.56 2.53 -6.92
C LEU A 380 -19.38 1.81 -6.28
N VAL A 381 -19.42 0.48 -6.27
CA VAL A 381 -18.31 -0.37 -5.82
C VAL A 381 -17.48 -0.77 -7.03
N MET A 382 -16.20 -0.44 -7.02
CA MET A 382 -15.19 -0.89 -8.00
C MET A 382 -14.15 -1.74 -7.26
N TYR A 383 -14.20 -3.05 -7.43
CA TYR A 383 -13.34 -4.00 -6.75
C TYR A 383 -12.26 -4.50 -7.71
N VAL A 384 -11.09 -3.90 -7.64
CA VAL A 384 -9.91 -4.26 -8.45
C VAL A 384 -9.20 -5.43 -7.78
N VAL A 385 -9.12 -6.54 -8.50
CA VAL A 385 -8.57 -7.80 -7.98
C VAL A 385 -7.09 -7.89 -8.33
N GLY A 386 -6.28 -7.24 -7.52
CA GLY A 386 -4.83 -7.07 -7.66
C GLY A 386 -4.44 -5.76 -8.35
N ASP A 387 -3.47 -5.07 -7.78
CA ASP A 387 -2.83 -3.89 -8.36
C ASP A 387 -1.73 -4.24 -9.36
N ASN A 388 -1.32 -5.49 -9.36
CA ASN A 388 -0.45 -6.19 -10.33
C ASN A 388 -0.72 -7.70 -10.22
N GLY A 389 -0.07 -8.51 -11.04
CA GLY A 389 -0.13 -9.97 -10.90
C GLY A 389 0.44 -10.48 -9.59
N ALA A 390 0.30 -11.76 -9.31
CA ALA A 390 0.86 -12.41 -8.14
C ALA A 390 2.37 -12.22 -8.05
N SER A 391 2.89 -12.06 -6.83
CA SER A 391 4.30 -11.70 -6.61
C SER A 391 5.23 -12.91 -6.69
N ALA A 392 6.35 -12.73 -7.39
CA ALA A 392 7.46 -13.67 -7.45
C ALA A 392 8.66 -13.25 -6.56
N GLU A 393 8.46 -12.29 -5.65
CA GLU A 393 9.54 -11.71 -4.81
C GLU A 393 10.09 -12.70 -3.77
N GLY A 394 9.35 -13.77 -3.46
CA GLY A 394 9.85 -14.91 -2.69
C GLY A 394 10.89 -15.76 -3.41
N GLY A 395 11.20 -15.50 -4.69
CA GLY A 395 12.17 -16.24 -5.47
C GLY A 395 11.72 -17.65 -5.84
N LEU A 396 12.69 -18.51 -6.16
CA LEU A 396 12.40 -19.88 -6.61
C LEU A 396 11.87 -20.78 -5.49
N GLU A 397 12.32 -20.57 -4.26
CA GLU A 397 12.05 -21.45 -3.12
C GLU A 397 11.02 -20.88 -2.14
N GLY A 398 10.54 -19.64 -2.37
CA GLY A 398 9.81 -18.92 -1.33
C GLY A 398 10.73 -18.57 -0.16
N THR A 399 10.18 -17.99 0.88
CA THR A 399 11.00 -17.59 2.03
C THR A 399 10.19 -17.57 3.32
N PHE A 400 10.86 -17.82 4.44
CA PHE A 400 10.32 -17.59 5.77
C PHE A 400 10.31 -16.11 6.13
N SER A 401 11.23 -15.31 5.58
CA SER A 401 11.26 -13.86 5.72
C SER A 401 11.51 -13.19 4.37
N GLU A 402 10.52 -12.42 3.90
CA GLU A 402 10.62 -11.64 2.67
C GLU A 402 11.67 -10.54 2.79
N ILE A 403 11.74 -9.88 3.95
CA ILE A 403 12.72 -8.82 4.20
C ILE A 403 14.15 -9.34 4.00
N ALA A 404 14.44 -10.56 4.45
CA ALA A 404 15.71 -11.22 4.17
C ALA A 404 15.96 -11.38 2.67
N SER A 405 14.95 -11.85 1.93
CA SER A 405 15.01 -12.04 0.48
C SER A 405 15.26 -10.74 -0.28
N LEU A 406 14.56 -9.66 0.08
CA LEU A 406 14.74 -8.34 -0.50
C LEU A 406 16.14 -7.75 -0.23
N MET A 407 16.76 -8.14 0.89
CA MET A 407 18.16 -7.82 1.21
C MET A 407 19.17 -8.73 0.55
N GLY A 408 18.73 -9.63 -0.33
CA GLY A 408 19.61 -10.62 -1.02
C GLY A 408 20.11 -11.73 -0.11
N VAL A 409 19.39 -11.99 0.99
CA VAL A 409 19.71 -13.06 1.93
C VAL A 409 18.78 -14.23 1.69
N GLN A 410 19.34 -15.38 1.33
CA GLN A 410 18.61 -16.63 1.20
C GLN A 410 18.69 -17.40 2.53
N LEU A 411 17.55 -17.56 3.21
CA LEU A 411 17.50 -18.30 4.49
C LEU A 411 17.59 -19.81 4.31
N GLY A 412 17.29 -20.27 3.09
CA GLY A 412 17.31 -21.68 2.73
C GLY A 412 16.11 -22.48 3.23
N LEU A 413 15.90 -23.63 2.59
CA LEU A 413 14.78 -24.52 2.87
C LEU A 413 14.81 -25.06 4.32
N GLU A 414 15.99 -25.37 4.86
CA GLU A 414 16.16 -25.91 6.19
C GLU A 414 15.60 -24.98 7.29
N SER A 415 15.85 -23.69 7.15
CA SER A 415 15.31 -22.68 8.08
C SER A 415 13.79 -22.69 8.08
N SER A 416 13.17 -22.66 6.90
CA SER A 416 11.71 -22.69 6.74
C SER A 416 11.11 -24.01 7.27
N LEU A 417 11.80 -25.14 7.05
CA LEU A 417 11.34 -26.46 7.50
C LEU A 417 11.34 -26.59 9.03
N LYS A 418 12.37 -26.05 9.69
CA LYS A 418 12.46 -26.05 11.16
C LYS A 418 11.34 -25.23 11.82
N ARG A 419 10.83 -24.22 11.14
CA ARG A 419 9.84 -23.26 11.64
C ARG A 419 8.53 -23.31 10.87
N ILE A 420 8.22 -24.44 10.24
CA ILE A 420 7.09 -24.61 9.32
C ILE A 420 5.75 -24.24 9.97
N ASP A 421 5.58 -24.53 11.25
CA ASP A 421 4.35 -24.25 12.01
C ASP A 421 4.19 -22.77 12.32
N GLU A 422 5.28 -21.98 12.28
CA GLU A 422 5.25 -20.54 12.50
C GLU A 422 4.84 -19.77 11.23
N ILE A 423 4.95 -20.37 10.04
CA ILE A 423 4.64 -19.74 8.77
C ILE A 423 3.22 -19.14 8.79
N GLY A 424 3.14 -17.84 8.55
CA GLY A 424 1.90 -17.04 8.54
C GLY A 424 1.47 -16.53 9.90
N GLY A 425 2.22 -16.86 10.95
CA GLY A 425 2.04 -16.32 12.30
C GLY A 425 2.89 -15.07 12.56
N PRO A 426 2.79 -14.50 13.77
CA PRO A 426 3.43 -13.22 14.10
C PRO A 426 4.96 -13.25 14.19
N THR A 427 5.58 -14.42 14.14
CA THR A 427 7.04 -14.61 14.21
C THR A 427 7.67 -14.94 12.84
N SER A 428 6.93 -14.78 11.75
CA SER A 428 7.39 -15.06 10.39
C SER A 428 7.02 -13.91 9.46
N GLU A 429 7.71 -13.76 8.35
CA GLU A 429 7.44 -12.77 7.29
C GLU A 429 7.43 -13.48 5.93
N PRO A 430 6.51 -14.45 5.72
CA PRO A 430 6.63 -15.42 4.64
C PRO A 430 6.21 -14.88 3.28
N HIS A 431 6.83 -15.44 2.23
CA HIS A 431 6.43 -15.26 0.84
C HIS A 431 6.44 -16.58 0.09
N VAL A 432 5.48 -16.80 -0.82
CA VAL A 432 5.37 -17.99 -1.67
C VAL A 432 6.52 -18.10 -2.69
N PRO A 433 6.90 -19.32 -3.13
CA PRO A 433 7.79 -19.47 -4.27
C PRO A 433 7.09 -19.06 -5.58
N VAL A 434 7.90 -18.65 -6.56
CA VAL A 434 7.43 -18.17 -7.87
C VAL A 434 6.52 -19.16 -8.60
N GLY A 435 6.70 -20.48 -8.39
CA GLY A 435 5.81 -21.51 -8.98
C GLY A 435 4.35 -21.30 -8.61
N TRP A 436 4.07 -20.94 -7.36
CA TRP A 436 2.72 -20.63 -6.89
C TRP A 436 2.23 -19.28 -7.40
N ALA A 437 3.08 -18.25 -7.43
CA ALA A 437 2.73 -16.96 -8.01
C ALA A 437 2.30 -17.12 -9.48
N TRP A 438 3.11 -17.83 -10.29
CA TRP A 438 2.78 -18.14 -11.67
C TRP A 438 1.49 -18.97 -11.82
N ALA A 439 1.23 -19.88 -10.91
CA ALA A 439 -0.03 -20.64 -10.93
C ALA A 439 -1.24 -19.74 -10.66
N MET A 440 -1.14 -18.76 -9.79
CA MET A 440 -2.21 -17.82 -9.48
C MET A 440 -2.44 -16.80 -10.60
N ASP A 441 -1.53 -16.64 -11.55
CA ASP A 441 -1.72 -15.81 -12.75
C ASP A 441 -2.29 -16.57 -13.97
N ALA A 442 -2.78 -17.80 -13.77
CA ALA A 442 -3.38 -18.59 -14.84
C ALA A 442 -4.51 -17.82 -15.56
N PRO A 443 -4.58 -17.86 -16.90
CA PRO A 443 -3.82 -18.69 -17.85
C PRO A 443 -2.57 -18.00 -18.43
N PHE A 444 -2.17 -16.84 -17.91
CA PHE A 444 -1.16 -15.96 -18.50
C PHE A 444 0.27 -16.39 -18.21
N GLN A 445 1.20 -15.82 -18.98
CA GLN A 445 2.63 -15.95 -18.73
C GLN A 445 3.07 -14.92 -17.69
N TRP A 446 4.07 -15.30 -16.89
CA TRP A 446 4.78 -14.44 -15.93
C TRP A 446 3.89 -13.96 -14.77
N THR A 447 4.37 -12.92 -14.05
CA THR A 447 3.91 -12.49 -12.73
C THR A 447 4.15 -10.99 -12.57
N LYS A 448 3.89 -10.44 -11.39
CA LYS A 448 4.28 -9.08 -10.94
C LYS A 448 5.66 -8.70 -11.49
N GLN A 449 5.89 -7.43 -11.74
CA GLN A 449 7.08 -6.81 -12.34
C GLN A 449 7.26 -7.05 -13.84
N VAL A 450 6.59 -8.02 -14.45
CA VAL A 450 6.75 -8.32 -15.89
C VAL A 450 5.71 -7.55 -16.70
N ALA A 451 5.94 -6.25 -16.93
CA ALA A 451 5.02 -5.36 -17.65
C ALA A 451 4.81 -5.75 -19.13
N SER A 452 5.63 -6.63 -19.67
CA SER A 452 5.51 -7.13 -21.04
C SER A 452 4.41 -8.16 -21.25
N HIS A 453 3.97 -8.84 -20.19
CA HIS A 453 3.01 -9.95 -20.28
C HIS A 453 1.85 -9.79 -19.33
N PHE A 454 0.74 -10.44 -19.67
CA PHE A 454 -0.52 -10.29 -18.96
C PHE A 454 -0.53 -10.85 -17.54
N GLY A 455 0.33 -11.81 -17.21
CA GLY A 455 0.49 -12.24 -15.82
C GLY A 455 0.96 -11.12 -14.89
N GLY A 456 1.67 -10.12 -15.42
CA GLY A 456 2.05 -8.93 -14.63
C GLY A 456 1.01 -7.81 -14.63
N THR A 457 0.16 -7.73 -15.66
CA THR A 457 -0.64 -6.52 -15.92
C THR A 457 -2.14 -6.74 -16.07
N ARG A 458 -2.62 -7.96 -16.27
CA ARG A 458 -4.04 -8.23 -16.47
C ARG A 458 -4.67 -8.74 -15.19
N ASN A 459 -5.37 -7.85 -14.54
CA ASN A 459 -6.08 -8.11 -13.28
C ASN A 459 -7.58 -7.93 -13.51
N PRO A 460 -8.43 -8.82 -13.00
CA PRO A 460 -9.87 -8.67 -13.20
C PRO A 460 -10.46 -7.62 -12.25
N MET A 461 -11.67 -7.17 -12.56
CA MET A 461 -12.38 -6.23 -11.71
C MET A 461 -13.86 -6.59 -11.59
N VAL A 462 -14.43 -6.40 -10.42
CA VAL A 462 -15.87 -6.46 -10.19
C VAL A 462 -16.42 -5.05 -10.04
N VAL A 463 -17.52 -4.73 -10.73
CA VAL A 463 -18.24 -3.46 -10.57
C VAL A 463 -19.67 -3.78 -10.11
N HIS A 464 -20.07 -3.14 -9.00
CA HIS A 464 -21.41 -3.32 -8.43
C HIS A 464 -22.02 -1.95 -8.12
N TRP A 465 -23.17 -1.64 -8.69
CA TRP A 465 -23.91 -0.42 -8.42
C TRP A 465 -25.41 -0.60 -8.81
N PRO A 466 -26.23 -1.17 -7.95
CA PRO A 466 -27.62 -1.51 -8.25
C PRO A 466 -28.45 -0.36 -8.82
N LYS A 467 -28.27 0.85 -8.31
CA LYS A 467 -29.02 2.02 -8.78
C LYS A 467 -28.55 2.53 -10.14
N GLY A 468 -27.31 2.29 -10.52
CA GLY A 468 -26.71 2.78 -11.76
C GLY A 468 -26.53 1.73 -12.85
N ILE A 469 -26.67 0.43 -12.56
CA ILE A 469 -26.41 -0.68 -13.47
C ILE A 469 -27.60 -1.63 -13.44
N GLN A 470 -28.21 -1.90 -14.61
CA GLN A 470 -29.33 -2.83 -14.74
C GLN A 470 -28.85 -4.27 -14.94
N SER A 471 -27.72 -4.45 -15.61
CA SER A 471 -27.12 -5.76 -15.88
C SER A 471 -26.59 -6.39 -14.60
N LYS A 472 -26.81 -7.71 -14.41
CA LYS A 472 -26.35 -8.46 -13.25
C LYS A 472 -25.68 -9.77 -13.67
N GLY A 473 -24.59 -10.12 -12.98
CA GLY A 473 -23.86 -11.37 -13.16
C GLY A 473 -23.17 -11.52 -14.53
N GLN A 474 -23.08 -10.44 -15.31
CA GLN A 474 -22.59 -10.49 -16.67
C GLN A 474 -21.10 -10.18 -16.78
N LEU A 475 -20.45 -10.79 -17.76
CA LEU A 475 -19.09 -10.47 -18.16
C LEU A 475 -19.04 -9.18 -18.99
N ARG A 476 -17.91 -8.47 -18.87
CA ARG A 476 -17.50 -7.36 -19.73
C ARG A 476 -16.11 -7.69 -20.27
N THR A 477 -16.01 -7.69 -21.58
CA THR A 477 -14.78 -8.07 -22.31
C THR A 477 -14.17 -6.89 -23.05
N GLN A 478 -14.65 -5.69 -22.81
CA GLN A 478 -14.02 -4.47 -23.31
C GLN A 478 -12.64 -4.29 -22.66
N PHE A 479 -11.68 -3.82 -23.48
CA PHE A 479 -10.34 -3.53 -22.98
C PHE A 479 -10.37 -2.25 -22.13
N HIS A 480 -9.92 -2.38 -20.90
CA HIS A 480 -9.80 -1.27 -19.95
C HIS A 480 -8.47 -1.32 -19.20
N HIS A 481 -8.10 -0.17 -18.68
CA HIS A 481 -6.89 0.01 -17.87
C HIS A 481 -7.25 0.75 -16.57
N VAL A 482 -6.43 0.61 -15.55
CA VAL A 482 -6.65 1.20 -14.23
C VAL A 482 -6.88 2.72 -14.26
N ILE A 483 -6.32 3.43 -15.25
CA ILE A 483 -6.56 4.87 -15.45
C ILE A 483 -8.00 5.21 -15.85
N ASP A 484 -8.82 4.21 -16.22
CA ASP A 484 -10.22 4.39 -16.61
C ASP A 484 -11.14 4.55 -15.40
N VAL A 485 -10.65 4.24 -14.20
CA VAL A 485 -11.42 4.33 -12.95
C VAL A 485 -11.84 5.76 -12.66
N VAL A 486 -10.92 6.73 -12.75
CA VAL A 486 -11.23 8.14 -12.45
C VAL A 486 -12.32 8.71 -13.36
N PRO A 487 -12.20 8.68 -14.70
CA PRO A 487 -13.25 9.22 -15.55
C PRO A 487 -14.58 8.47 -15.41
N THR A 488 -14.57 7.19 -15.00
CA THR A 488 -15.78 6.43 -14.68
C THR A 488 -16.46 6.97 -13.42
N ILE A 489 -15.70 7.24 -12.36
CA ILE A 489 -16.20 7.85 -11.13
C ILE A 489 -16.77 9.24 -11.43
N LEU A 490 -16.02 10.07 -12.16
CA LEU A 490 -16.48 11.43 -12.48
C LEU A 490 -17.76 11.42 -13.30
N GLU A 491 -17.89 10.54 -14.30
CA GLU A 491 -19.12 10.41 -15.09
C GLU A 491 -20.29 9.92 -14.23
N ALA A 492 -20.10 8.90 -13.39
CA ALA A 492 -21.13 8.37 -12.50
C ALA A 492 -21.61 9.42 -11.48
N CYS A 493 -20.68 10.23 -10.97
CA CYS A 493 -20.97 11.32 -10.03
C CYS A 493 -21.41 12.61 -10.70
N LYS A 494 -21.39 12.68 -12.05
CA LYS A 494 -21.69 13.87 -12.86
C LYS A 494 -20.80 15.07 -12.52
N ILE A 495 -19.54 14.79 -12.27
CA ILE A 495 -18.49 15.78 -11.97
C ILE A 495 -17.64 15.96 -13.22
N PRO A 496 -17.41 17.20 -13.69
CA PRO A 496 -16.57 17.46 -14.84
C PRO A 496 -15.09 17.30 -14.48
N GLU A 497 -14.30 17.00 -15.48
CA GLU A 497 -12.85 17.03 -15.37
C GLU A 497 -12.35 18.45 -15.02
N PRO A 498 -11.57 18.64 -13.93
CA PRO A 498 -11.04 19.93 -13.59
C PRO A 498 -9.92 20.36 -14.54
N LYS A 499 -9.93 21.64 -14.95
CA LYS A 499 -8.83 22.25 -15.72
C LYS A 499 -7.75 22.83 -14.83
N THR A 500 -8.12 23.24 -13.62
CA THR A 500 -7.21 23.85 -12.65
C THR A 500 -7.56 23.34 -11.25
N VAL A 501 -6.55 22.94 -10.49
CA VAL A 501 -6.68 22.54 -9.08
C VAL A 501 -5.64 23.31 -8.27
N ASN A 502 -6.07 23.99 -7.20
CA ASN A 502 -5.20 24.82 -6.35
C ASN A 502 -4.36 25.85 -7.16
N GLY A 503 -4.97 26.41 -8.21
CA GLY A 503 -4.30 27.36 -9.11
C GLY A 503 -3.35 26.74 -10.14
N ILE A 504 -3.19 25.42 -10.15
CA ILE A 504 -2.27 24.72 -11.05
C ILE A 504 -3.04 24.10 -12.22
N PRO A 505 -2.69 24.43 -13.47
CA PRO A 505 -3.26 23.78 -14.67
C PRO A 505 -3.05 22.26 -14.63
N GLN A 506 -4.11 21.51 -14.91
CA GLN A 506 -4.10 20.06 -14.86
C GLN A 506 -3.75 19.47 -16.24
N LYS A 507 -2.92 18.42 -16.24
CA LYS A 507 -2.81 17.53 -17.39
C LYS A 507 -4.18 16.90 -17.64
N PRO A 508 -4.61 16.69 -18.90
CA PRO A 508 -5.84 15.97 -19.19
C PRO A 508 -5.86 14.58 -18.55
N ILE A 509 -7.05 14.11 -18.15
CA ILE A 509 -7.25 12.71 -17.77
C ILE A 509 -6.99 11.84 -19.01
N GLU A 510 -6.19 10.79 -18.87
CA GLU A 510 -5.77 9.91 -19.97
C GLU A 510 -6.64 8.64 -20.03
N GLY A 511 -7.48 8.45 -19.02
CA GLY A 511 -8.43 7.36 -18.92
C GLY A 511 -9.66 7.57 -19.80
N THR A 512 -10.41 6.47 -20.00
CA THR A 512 -11.68 6.44 -20.74
C THR A 512 -12.76 5.85 -19.83
N SER A 513 -13.85 6.60 -19.62
CA SER A 513 -14.94 6.09 -18.76
C SER A 513 -15.49 4.75 -19.24
N MET A 514 -15.74 3.86 -18.29
CA MET A 514 -16.29 2.52 -18.50
C MET A 514 -17.82 2.47 -18.54
N VAL A 515 -18.51 3.56 -18.17
CA VAL A 515 -19.98 3.64 -18.06
C VAL A 515 -20.67 3.17 -19.33
N TYR A 516 -20.10 3.43 -20.51
CA TYR A 516 -20.65 3.00 -21.80
C TYR A 516 -20.83 1.49 -21.92
N SER A 517 -20.10 0.69 -21.16
CA SER A 517 -20.13 -0.77 -21.17
C SER A 517 -21.04 -1.36 -20.09
N PHE A 518 -21.49 -0.57 -19.09
CA PHE A 518 -22.21 -1.08 -17.94
C PHE A 518 -23.46 -1.91 -18.32
N ASP A 519 -24.29 -1.39 -19.18
CA ASP A 519 -25.50 -2.08 -19.64
C ASP A 519 -25.43 -2.54 -21.11
N ASN A 520 -24.24 -2.43 -21.73
CA ASN A 520 -24.02 -2.85 -23.10
C ASN A 520 -22.83 -3.81 -23.23
N PRO A 521 -23.04 -5.14 -23.07
CA PRO A 521 -21.95 -6.12 -23.17
C PRO A 521 -21.33 -6.20 -24.58
N LYS A 522 -22.02 -5.71 -25.61
CA LYS A 522 -21.56 -5.70 -27.01
C LYS A 522 -20.97 -4.34 -27.45
N ALA A 523 -20.83 -3.40 -26.53
CA ALA A 523 -20.20 -2.13 -26.83
C ALA A 523 -18.77 -2.36 -27.35
N LYS A 524 -18.38 -1.61 -28.39
CA LYS A 524 -17.00 -1.64 -28.90
C LYS A 524 -16.05 -1.03 -27.87
N ASP A 525 -14.81 -1.51 -27.87
CA ASP A 525 -13.76 -0.94 -27.07
C ASP A 525 -13.61 0.57 -27.39
N ARG A 526 -13.62 1.40 -26.36
CA ARG A 526 -13.31 2.83 -26.51
C ARG A 526 -11.83 3.10 -26.29
N ARG A 527 -11.16 2.26 -25.47
CA ARG A 527 -9.72 2.28 -25.34
C ARG A 527 -9.11 1.35 -26.37
N THR A 528 -8.39 1.92 -27.31
CA THR A 528 -7.77 1.18 -28.44
C THR A 528 -6.25 1.10 -28.32
N THR A 529 -5.64 1.88 -27.44
CA THR A 529 -4.18 1.92 -27.27
C THR A 529 -3.81 2.03 -25.78
N GLN A 530 -2.86 1.22 -25.35
CA GLN A 530 -2.25 1.30 -24.03
C GLN A 530 -0.82 0.76 -24.05
N TYR A 531 0.13 1.55 -23.57
CA TYR A 531 1.49 1.07 -23.33
C TYR A 531 1.63 0.52 -21.90
N PHE A 532 2.60 -0.35 -21.71
CA PHE A 532 3.05 -0.87 -20.42
C PHE A 532 4.56 -0.78 -20.37
N GLU A 533 5.12 -0.40 -19.23
CA GLU A 533 6.57 -0.41 -19.01
C GLU A 533 6.87 -0.49 -17.51
N LEU A 534 7.85 -1.31 -17.17
CA LEU A 534 8.51 -1.36 -15.86
C LEU A 534 9.90 -1.96 -16.00
N ALA A 535 10.93 -1.21 -15.61
CA ALA A 535 12.33 -1.67 -15.60
C ALA A 535 12.73 -2.37 -16.91
N THR A 536 12.33 -1.75 -18.05
CA THR A 536 12.54 -2.20 -19.43
C THR A 536 11.69 -3.36 -19.93
N ASN A 537 10.91 -4.04 -19.08
CA ASN A 537 9.81 -4.88 -19.52
C ASN A 537 8.73 -3.97 -20.13
N ARG A 538 8.44 -4.14 -21.39
CA ARG A 538 7.61 -3.19 -22.14
C ARG A 538 6.64 -3.85 -23.10
N ALA A 539 5.48 -3.26 -23.27
CA ALA A 539 4.48 -3.69 -24.24
C ALA A 539 3.65 -2.51 -24.75
N ILE A 540 3.04 -2.73 -25.89
CA ILE A 540 2.01 -1.86 -26.49
C ILE A 540 0.82 -2.71 -26.91
N TYR A 541 -0.35 -2.39 -26.39
CA TYR A 541 -1.62 -2.85 -26.91
C TYR A 541 -2.14 -1.85 -27.93
N HIS A 542 -2.59 -2.31 -29.07
CA HIS A 542 -3.26 -1.49 -30.08
C HIS A 542 -4.25 -2.34 -30.89
N ASP A 543 -5.54 -2.00 -30.83
CA ASP A 543 -6.64 -2.62 -31.59
C ASP A 543 -6.59 -4.17 -31.61
N GLY A 544 -6.43 -4.78 -30.41
CA GLY A 544 -6.45 -6.25 -30.27
C GLY A 544 -5.10 -6.92 -30.51
N TRP A 545 -4.05 -6.15 -30.79
CA TRP A 545 -2.69 -6.66 -30.91
C TRP A 545 -1.82 -6.21 -29.75
N VAL A 546 -0.87 -7.04 -29.35
CA VAL A 546 0.16 -6.71 -28.36
C VAL A 546 1.52 -7.03 -28.93
N ALA A 547 2.39 -6.02 -29.00
CA ALA A 547 3.82 -6.24 -29.18
C ALA A 547 4.53 -6.02 -27.84
N CYS A 548 5.40 -6.93 -27.44
CA CYS A 548 6.05 -6.86 -26.14
C CYS A 548 7.50 -7.35 -26.17
N SER A 549 8.28 -6.91 -25.18
CA SER A 549 9.67 -7.32 -25.00
C SER A 549 9.97 -7.49 -23.52
N LYS A 550 10.28 -8.72 -23.12
CA LYS A 550 10.66 -9.05 -21.75
C LYS A 550 12.16 -8.93 -21.55
N TYR A 551 12.58 -8.43 -20.40
CA TYR A 551 13.97 -8.36 -20.00
C TYR A 551 14.13 -8.58 -18.49
N GLY A 552 15.02 -9.51 -18.12
CA GLY A 552 15.24 -9.90 -16.73
C GLY A 552 14.16 -10.82 -16.16
N LEU A 553 14.43 -11.37 -15.00
CA LEU A 553 13.52 -12.22 -14.22
C LEU A 553 13.03 -11.44 -12.99
N PRO A 554 11.80 -11.61 -12.54
CA PRO A 554 11.27 -10.89 -11.37
C PRO A 554 12.10 -11.04 -10.10
N TRP A 555 12.70 -12.22 -9.90
CA TRP A 555 13.55 -12.52 -8.74
C TRP A 555 15.03 -12.14 -8.92
N GLU A 556 15.42 -11.65 -10.10
CA GLU A 556 16.74 -11.09 -10.36
C GLU A 556 16.65 -9.56 -10.31
N THR A 557 16.79 -8.99 -9.13
CA THR A 557 16.52 -7.55 -8.91
C THR A 557 17.74 -6.65 -9.16
N ALA A 558 18.92 -7.21 -9.37
CA ALA A 558 20.17 -6.46 -9.57
C ALA A 558 20.99 -7.00 -10.76
N GLY A 559 21.89 -6.18 -11.29
CA GLY A 559 22.88 -6.58 -12.30
C GLY A 559 22.34 -6.82 -13.70
N ARG A 560 21.15 -6.29 -14.04
CA ARG A 560 20.47 -6.54 -15.31
C ARG A 560 21.20 -6.00 -16.56
N GLY A 561 22.02 -4.96 -16.45
CA GLY A 561 22.80 -4.38 -17.57
C GLY A 561 21.96 -3.90 -18.75
N ASP A 562 22.62 -3.56 -19.89
CA ASP A 562 22.00 -2.94 -21.06
C ASP A 562 21.51 -3.92 -22.14
N GLY A 563 21.45 -5.22 -21.84
CA GLY A 563 20.99 -6.24 -22.77
C GLY A 563 19.57 -6.03 -23.30
N PHE A 564 18.74 -5.27 -22.61
CA PHE A 564 17.37 -4.93 -23.00
C PHE A 564 17.26 -4.24 -24.35
N LEU A 565 18.31 -3.53 -24.78
CA LEU A 565 18.35 -2.87 -26.10
C LEU A 565 18.31 -3.87 -27.26
N LYS A 566 18.79 -5.11 -27.03
CA LYS A 566 18.84 -6.23 -27.98
C LYS A 566 17.79 -7.30 -27.68
N ALA A 567 16.95 -7.10 -26.65
CA ALA A 567 15.93 -8.08 -26.28
C ALA A 567 14.93 -8.25 -27.43
N SER A 568 14.59 -9.51 -27.68
CA SER A 568 13.63 -9.86 -28.74
C SER A 568 12.24 -9.29 -28.42
N TRP A 569 11.50 -8.99 -29.47
CA TRP A 569 10.10 -8.64 -29.37
C TRP A 569 9.22 -9.82 -29.77
N GLU A 570 8.09 -9.95 -29.11
CA GLU A 570 7.03 -10.90 -29.36
C GLU A 570 5.80 -10.17 -29.86
N LEU A 571 4.92 -10.85 -30.58
CA LEU A 571 3.70 -10.30 -31.12
C LEU A 571 2.51 -11.26 -30.89
N TYR A 572 1.39 -10.75 -30.39
CA TYR A 572 0.20 -11.52 -30.10
C TYR A 572 -1.06 -10.83 -30.61
N HIS A 573 -2.02 -11.60 -31.17
CA HIS A 573 -3.35 -11.10 -31.51
C HIS A 573 -4.34 -11.47 -30.39
N VAL A 574 -4.43 -10.64 -29.35
CA VAL A 574 -5.09 -10.97 -28.08
C VAL A 574 -6.62 -10.96 -28.11
N ASN A 575 -7.23 -10.61 -29.24
CA ASN A 575 -8.64 -10.86 -29.48
C ASN A 575 -8.92 -12.33 -29.86
N GLU A 576 -7.94 -13.01 -30.44
CA GLU A 576 -7.98 -14.43 -30.83
C GLU A 576 -7.18 -15.31 -29.84
N ASP A 577 -6.10 -14.81 -29.35
CA ASP A 577 -5.20 -15.46 -28.38
C ASP A 577 -5.27 -14.75 -27.03
N PHE A 578 -6.27 -15.11 -26.25
CA PHE A 578 -6.60 -14.47 -24.95
C PHE A 578 -5.43 -14.47 -23.97
N SER A 579 -4.58 -15.50 -24.00
CA SER A 579 -3.53 -15.75 -23.00
C SER A 579 -2.12 -15.31 -23.43
N GLN A 580 -1.93 -14.78 -24.64
CA GLN A 580 -0.62 -14.52 -25.23
C GLN A 580 0.22 -15.82 -25.37
N ALA A 581 -0.37 -16.87 -25.91
CA ALA A 581 0.28 -18.18 -26.04
C ALA A 581 1.01 -18.37 -27.36
N SER A 582 0.60 -17.65 -28.43
CA SER A 582 1.06 -17.87 -29.79
C SER A 582 1.80 -16.66 -30.33
N ASN A 583 3.15 -16.67 -30.26
CA ASN A 583 3.97 -15.59 -30.77
C ASN A 583 3.95 -15.52 -32.31
N LEU A 584 3.45 -14.44 -32.86
CA LEU A 584 3.30 -14.18 -34.29
C LEU A 584 4.43 -13.30 -34.88
N ALA A 585 5.44 -12.92 -34.12
CA ALA A 585 6.48 -11.98 -34.54
C ALA A 585 7.17 -12.36 -35.87
N ALA A 586 7.44 -13.65 -36.04
CA ALA A 586 8.06 -14.17 -37.26
C ALA A 586 7.09 -14.24 -38.47
N LYS A 587 5.78 -14.38 -38.20
CA LYS A 587 4.74 -14.48 -39.23
C LYS A 587 4.25 -13.11 -39.70
N GLU A 588 4.25 -12.12 -38.79
CA GLU A 588 3.69 -10.79 -39.00
C GLU A 588 4.73 -9.67 -38.71
N PRO A 589 5.90 -9.68 -39.38
CA PRO A 589 6.97 -8.74 -39.10
C PRO A 589 6.60 -7.28 -39.37
N ALA A 590 5.72 -7.02 -40.35
CA ALA A 590 5.23 -5.68 -40.67
C ALA A 590 4.39 -5.13 -39.51
N LYS A 591 3.47 -5.94 -38.94
CA LYS A 591 2.64 -5.58 -37.79
C LYS A 591 3.48 -5.35 -36.55
N LEU A 592 4.49 -6.20 -36.33
CA LEU A 592 5.43 -6.00 -35.24
C LEU A 592 6.14 -4.64 -35.33
N LYS A 593 6.65 -4.29 -36.51
CA LYS A 593 7.35 -3.02 -36.72
C LYS A 593 6.41 -1.82 -36.51
N GLU A 594 5.16 -1.90 -36.97
CA GLU A 594 4.11 -0.90 -36.73
C GLU A 594 3.94 -0.66 -35.24
N LEU A 595 3.76 -1.73 -34.44
CA LEU A 595 3.51 -1.63 -33.02
C LEU A 595 4.75 -1.17 -32.24
N GLN A 596 5.95 -1.55 -32.65
CA GLN A 596 7.18 -0.99 -32.09
C GLN A 596 7.25 0.53 -32.25
N ALA A 597 6.89 1.03 -33.43
CA ALA A 597 6.81 2.47 -33.67
C ALA A 597 5.76 3.13 -32.79
N LYS A 598 4.60 2.48 -32.63
CA LYS A 598 3.52 2.94 -31.74
C LYS A 598 3.95 3.00 -30.29
N PHE A 599 4.69 2.01 -29.80
CA PHE A 599 5.29 2.05 -28.46
C PHE A 599 6.19 3.27 -28.26
N LEU A 600 7.05 3.56 -29.26
CA LEU A 600 7.95 4.72 -29.17
C LEU A 600 7.21 6.05 -29.14
N GLU A 601 6.10 6.15 -29.89
CA GLU A 601 5.21 7.32 -29.89
C GLU A 601 4.61 7.53 -28.49
N GLU A 602 3.96 6.51 -27.93
CA GLU A 602 3.32 6.57 -26.61
C GLU A 602 4.35 6.78 -25.49
N ALA A 603 5.51 6.13 -25.59
CA ALA A 603 6.60 6.29 -24.63
C ALA A 603 7.14 7.74 -24.56
N LYS A 604 7.28 8.40 -25.71
CA LYS A 604 7.65 9.82 -25.77
C LYS A 604 6.56 10.72 -25.18
N LYS A 605 5.30 10.44 -25.55
CA LYS A 605 4.14 11.23 -25.12
C LYS A 605 3.97 11.24 -23.61
N TYR A 606 4.18 10.12 -22.95
CA TYR A 606 3.91 9.93 -21.52
C TYR A 606 5.15 9.96 -20.61
N GLY A 607 6.34 10.27 -21.17
CA GLY A 607 7.54 10.43 -20.36
C GLY A 607 8.17 9.12 -19.85
N VAL A 608 8.05 8.04 -20.64
CA VAL A 608 8.62 6.72 -20.31
C VAL A 608 10.15 6.70 -20.42
N PHE A 609 10.74 7.59 -21.22
CA PHE A 609 12.19 7.67 -21.35
C PHE A 609 12.85 8.48 -20.21
N PRO A 610 14.08 8.08 -19.81
CA PRO A 610 14.91 6.99 -20.35
C PRO A 610 14.44 5.63 -19.83
N LEU A 611 14.56 4.58 -20.66
CA LEU A 611 14.43 3.20 -20.19
C LEU A 611 15.63 2.84 -19.31
N ASP A 612 15.38 2.27 -18.15
CA ASP A 612 16.41 1.98 -17.16
C ASP A 612 16.23 0.55 -16.62
N PRO A 613 17.14 -0.40 -16.88
CA PRO A 613 17.03 -1.77 -16.41
C PRO A 613 17.37 -1.95 -14.93
N ARG A 614 18.00 -0.95 -14.33
CA ARG A 614 18.35 -1.03 -12.90
C ARG A 614 17.09 -1.10 -12.06
N PHE A 615 17.10 -1.95 -11.05
CA PHE A 615 15.99 -2.09 -10.11
C PHE A 615 16.50 -1.83 -8.69
N SER A 616 17.10 -2.80 -8.03
CA SER A 616 17.64 -2.59 -6.67
C SER A 616 18.74 -1.54 -6.61
N GLU A 617 19.52 -1.36 -7.67
CA GLU A 617 20.58 -0.33 -7.73
C GLU A 617 20.02 1.10 -7.59
N ARG A 618 18.74 1.32 -7.95
CA ARG A 618 18.07 2.62 -7.75
C ARG A 618 17.88 2.97 -6.28
N MET A 619 18.00 2.02 -5.37
CA MET A 619 17.97 2.27 -3.93
C MET A 619 19.27 2.91 -3.42
N ASP A 620 20.34 2.98 -4.24
CA ASP A 620 21.56 3.71 -3.87
C ASP A 620 21.22 5.18 -3.60
N PRO A 621 21.52 5.70 -2.41
CA PRO A 621 21.25 7.10 -2.04
C PRO A 621 21.82 8.15 -3.01
N LYS A 622 22.88 7.82 -3.75
CA LYS A 622 23.48 8.70 -4.76
C LYS A 622 22.60 8.92 -5.98
N LEU A 623 21.67 8.01 -6.26
CA LEU A 623 20.74 8.09 -7.37
C LEU A 623 19.39 8.71 -6.96
N ARG A 624 19.17 8.92 -5.67
CA ARG A 624 17.95 9.47 -5.10
C ARG A 624 17.98 10.99 -5.02
N ILE A 625 16.79 11.60 -4.95
CA ILE A 625 16.57 13.05 -4.83
C ILE A 625 16.90 13.58 -3.43
N ALA A 626 17.62 12.88 -2.62
CA ALA A 626 17.99 13.37 -1.31
C ALA A 626 19.15 14.38 -1.45
N GLY A 627 19.04 15.49 -0.74
CA GLY A 627 20.16 16.42 -0.55
C GLY A 627 21.42 15.72 0.01
N ASP A 628 22.41 16.48 0.42
CA ASP A 628 23.64 15.92 0.99
C ASP A 628 23.34 14.91 2.08
N PRO A 629 23.87 13.68 1.99
CA PRO A 629 23.59 12.64 2.96
C PRO A 629 24.09 13.07 4.34
N LYS A 630 23.21 13.05 5.32
CA LYS A 630 23.58 13.31 6.72
C LYS A 630 24.64 12.29 7.16
N THR A 631 25.63 12.80 7.90
CA THR A 631 26.69 11.99 8.50
C THR A 631 26.67 12.03 10.02
N SER A 632 25.81 12.86 10.61
CA SER A 632 25.63 12.94 12.05
C SER A 632 24.18 13.25 12.43
N TRP A 633 23.77 12.75 13.58
CA TRP A 633 22.43 12.95 14.15
C TRP A 633 22.57 13.12 15.66
N ILE A 634 21.70 13.92 16.26
CA ILE A 634 21.57 14.06 17.71
C ILE A 634 20.09 13.99 18.06
N TYR A 635 19.76 13.15 19.02
CA TYR A 635 18.41 13.01 19.58
C TYR A 635 18.46 13.28 21.08
N TYR A 636 17.41 13.90 21.61
CA TYR A 636 17.31 14.30 23.00
C TYR A 636 16.11 13.62 23.69
N GLY A 637 16.31 13.22 24.96
CA GLY A 637 15.24 12.62 25.78
C GLY A 637 14.90 11.19 25.44
N ASN A 638 13.80 10.70 26.01
CA ASN A 638 13.40 9.29 26.01
C ASN A 638 12.20 9.00 25.08
N SER A 639 11.95 9.76 24.03
CA SER A 639 10.70 9.66 23.28
C SER A 639 10.85 10.02 21.81
N VAL A 640 11.84 9.49 21.13
CA VAL A 640 11.95 9.64 19.68
C VAL A 640 11.41 8.37 19.02
N TRP A 641 10.54 8.55 18.04
CA TRP A 641 10.01 7.53 17.18
C TRP A 641 10.07 8.01 15.73
N LEU A 642 10.75 7.30 14.86
CA LEU A 642 10.88 7.62 13.45
C LEU A 642 10.71 6.35 12.61
N PRO A 643 10.09 6.42 11.43
CA PRO A 643 10.22 5.32 10.46
C PRO A 643 11.69 4.97 10.23
N GLU A 644 12.00 3.69 10.13
CA GLU A 644 13.40 3.23 10.02
C GLU A 644 14.18 3.91 8.90
N PRO A 645 13.63 4.15 7.69
CA PRO A 645 14.36 4.83 6.61
C PRO A 645 14.77 6.28 6.91
N ILE A 646 14.11 6.92 7.89
CA ILE A 646 14.38 8.32 8.29
C ILE A 646 15.41 8.38 9.43
N GLY A 647 15.58 7.30 10.15
CA GLY A 647 16.58 7.15 11.18
C GLY A 647 18.02 7.10 10.63
N PRO A 648 19.02 7.03 11.52
CA PRO A 648 20.43 6.90 11.12
C PRO A 648 20.69 5.56 10.42
N GLN A 649 21.03 5.58 9.14
CA GLN A 649 21.40 4.38 8.38
C GLN A 649 22.88 4.08 8.62
N LEU A 650 23.19 3.30 9.64
CA LEU A 650 24.55 3.13 10.17
C LEU A 650 25.33 2.01 9.47
N PHE A 651 24.77 0.81 9.44
CA PHE A 651 25.46 -0.37 8.92
C PHE A 651 25.43 -0.45 7.37
N PRO A 652 26.44 -1.07 6.75
CA PRO A 652 27.71 -1.57 7.28
C PRO A 652 28.84 -0.50 7.30
N ARG A 653 28.50 0.78 7.49
CA ARG A 653 29.45 1.90 7.47
C ARG A 653 30.16 2.06 8.81
N PRO A 654 31.41 2.54 8.84
CA PRO A 654 32.09 2.82 10.09
C PRO A 654 31.35 3.98 10.82
N HIS A 655 31.03 3.75 12.09
CA HIS A 655 30.20 4.71 12.85
C HIS A 655 30.41 4.60 14.36
N SER A 656 29.95 5.61 15.06
CA SER A 656 29.81 5.57 16.51
C SER A 656 28.42 6.01 16.95
N ILE A 657 27.97 5.44 18.07
CA ILE A 657 26.78 5.85 18.82
C ILE A 657 27.26 6.26 20.20
N ALA A 658 26.96 7.48 20.65
CA ALA A 658 27.32 7.97 21.99
C ALA A 658 26.05 8.43 22.73
N ALA A 659 25.69 7.70 23.77
CA ALA A 659 24.55 8.02 24.63
C ALA A 659 25.07 8.68 25.94
N GLU A 660 24.62 9.88 26.24
CA GLU A 660 24.80 10.54 27.55
C GLU A 660 23.55 10.28 28.36
N ILE A 661 23.66 9.47 29.40
CA ILE A 661 22.55 9.02 30.25
C ILE A 661 22.80 9.35 31.72
N VAL A 662 21.72 9.40 32.49
CA VAL A 662 21.80 9.53 33.96
C VAL A 662 21.19 8.29 34.59
N MET A 663 22.00 7.51 35.28
CA MET A 663 21.61 6.35 36.04
C MET A 663 21.13 6.79 37.43
N PRO A 664 19.87 6.50 37.77
CA PRO A 664 19.36 6.83 39.12
C PRO A 664 20.00 5.95 40.20
N LYS A 665 19.87 6.36 41.44
CA LYS A 665 20.21 5.52 42.60
C LYS A 665 19.39 4.22 42.55
N GLY A 666 20.06 3.07 42.60
CA GLY A 666 19.44 1.76 42.46
C GLY A 666 19.45 1.19 41.02
N GLY A 667 19.98 1.95 40.06
CA GLY A 667 20.14 1.51 38.69
C GLY A 667 18.93 1.84 37.78
N ALA A 668 19.06 1.55 36.49
CA ALA A 668 18.01 1.65 35.50
C ALA A 668 18.08 0.47 34.53
N GLU A 669 16.97 0.17 33.89
CA GLU A 669 16.86 -0.81 32.82
C GLU A 669 16.08 -0.21 31.63
N GLY A 670 16.20 -0.81 30.46
CA GLY A 670 15.46 -0.45 29.28
C GLY A 670 16.33 -0.13 28.09
N VAL A 671 15.69 0.09 26.95
CA VAL A 671 16.36 0.42 25.69
C VAL A 671 16.72 1.90 25.66
N ILE A 672 18.00 2.18 25.40
CA ILE A 672 18.50 3.52 25.17
C ILE A 672 18.19 3.93 23.72
N VAL A 673 18.48 3.05 22.78
CA VAL A 673 18.19 3.26 21.35
C VAL A 673 18.14 1.94 20.60
N CYS A 674 17.23 1.81 19.65
CA CYS A 674 17.12 0.65 18.77
C CYS A 674 16.65 1.03 17.36
N ALA A 675 16.79 0.09 16.42
CA ALA A 675 16.17 0.14 15.12
C ALA A 675 15.93 -1.28 14.62
N GLY A 676 14.79 -1.50 13.95
CA GLY A 676 14.39 -2.79 13.41
C GLY A 676 13.58 -3.63 14.37
N ALA A 677 13.44 -4.92 14.05
CA ALA A 677 12.51 -5.86 14.63
C ALA A 677 13.22 -7.10 15.20
N PHE A 678 12.42 -8.05 15.69
CA PHE A 678 12.92 -9.35 16.15
C PHE A 678 13.68 -10.15 15.09
N SER A 679 13.31 -10.00 13.80
CA SER A 679 13.93 -10.71 12.68
C SER A 679 15.26 -10.11 12.25
N ALA A 680 15.34 -8.78 12.23
CA ALA A 680 16.57 -8.03 11.96
C ALA A 680 16.52 -6.67 12.65
N GLY A 681 17.61 -6.32 13.33
CA GLY A 681 17.67 -5.07 14.08
C GLY A 681 18.92 -4.95 14.94
N TRP A 682 19.03 -3.82 15.63
CA TRP A 682 20.03 -3.60 16.64
C TRP A 682 19.45 -2.80 17.81
N SER A 683 19.94 -3.06 19.01
CA SER A 683 19.47 -2.42 20.25
C SER A 683 20.63 -2.20 21.20
N LEU A 684 20.77 -0.97 21.71
CA LEU A 684 21.63 -0.61 22.80
C LEU A 684 20.75 -0.41 24.04
N TYR A 685 20.90 -1.27 25.04
CA TYR A 685 20.01 -1.32 26.19
C TYR A 685 20.77 -1.61 27.48
N VAL A 686 20.11 -1.37 28.61
CA VAL A 686 20.58 -1.74 29.96
C VAL A 686 19.68 -2.84 30.49
N LYS A 687 20.29 -3.93 30.92
CA LYS A 687 19.62 -5.06 31.57
C LYS A 687 20.44 -5.59 32.76
N ASP A 688 19.78 -5.81 33.89
CA ASP A 688 20.45 -6.24 35.13
C ASP A 688 21.63 -5.34 35.53
N GLY A 689 21.46 -4.01 35.34
CA GLY A 689 22.46 -2.96 35.60
C GLY A 689 23.59 -2.89 34.58
N LYS A 690 23.71 -3.78 33.61
CA LYS A 690 24.77 -3.87 32.61
C LYS A 690 24.36 -3.29 31.27
N PRO A 691 25.26 -2.59 30.57
CA PRO A 691 25.01 -2.18 29.18
C PRO A 691 25.15 -3.39 28.24
N ASN A 692 24.26 -3.46 27.25
CA ASN A 692 24.25 -4.51 26.25
C ASN A 692 24.03 -3.90 24.88
N PHE A 693 24.69 -4.47 23.85
CA PHE A 693 24.41 -4.21 22.47
C PHE A 693 24.03 -5.51 21.77
N ARG A 694 22.80 -5.57 21.24
CA ARG A 694 22.32 -6.67 20.43
C ARG A 694 22.32 -6.27 18.96
N TYR A 695 22.79 -7.16 18.11
CA TYR A 695 22.55 -7.14 16.67
C TYR A 695 21.92 -8.49 16.29
N THR A 696 20.78 -8.44 15.62
CA THR A 696 20.12 -9.65 15.07
C THR A 696 19.93 -9.49 13.57
N PHE A 697 20.09 -10.60 12.83
CA PHE A 697 20.01 -10.59 11.39
C PHE A 697 19.52 -11.95 10.87
N PHE A 698 18.20 -12.10 10.86
CA PHE A 698 17.46 -13.25 10.33
C PHE A 698 17.94 -14.61 10.87
N ASP A 699 18.26 -14.70 12.14
CA ASP A 699 18.81 -15.93 12.82
C ASP A 699 20.13 -16.47 12.21
N ILE A 700 20.76 -15.74 11.30
CA ILE A 700 22.04 -16.15 10.68
C ILE A 700 23.25 -15.45 11.25
N ALA A 701 23.11 -14.29 11.84
CA ALA A 701 24.21 -13.47 12.33
C ALA A 701 23.86 -12.70 13.60
N ASP A 702 23.46 -13.41 14.63
CA ASP A 702 23.05 -12.86 15.91
C ASP A 702 24.22 -12.73 16.87
N VAL A 703 24.35 -11.56 17.50
CA VAL A 703 25.36 -11.33 18.54
C VAL A 703 24.83 -10.41 19.63
N THR A 704 25.11 -10.76 20.88
CA THR A 704 24.95 -9.87 22.04
C THR A 704 26.33 -9.58 22.64
N ILE A 705 26.67 -8.30 22.78
CA ILE A 705 27.89 -7.82 23.43
C ILE A 705 27.45 -7.23 24.76
N ALA A 706 27.76 -7.95 25.84
CA ALA A 706 27.45 -7.52 27.20
C ALA A 706 28.65 -6.77 27.83
N GLY A 707 28.37 -5.75 28.59
CA GLY A 707 29.37 -5.07 29.42
C GLY A 707 29.82 -5.94 30.60
N SER A 708 31.09 -5.82 30.96
CA SER A 708 31.64 -6.58 32.10
C SER A 708 31.03 -6.17 33.44
N ASP A 709 30.78 -4.87 33.62
CA ASP A 709 30.43 -4.28 34.90
C ASP A 709 29.10 -3.53 34.85
N ASN A 710 28.49 -3.34 36.01
CA ASN A 710 27.30 -2.51 36.15
C ASN A 710 27.64 -1.04 35.86
N LEU A 711 26.68 -0.32 35.24
CA LEU A 711 26.80 1.10 35.02
C LEU A 711 26.82 1.85 36.39
N PRO A 712 27.72 2.81 36.60
CA PRO A 712 27.74 3.58 37.83
C PRO A 712 26.55 4.53 37.96
N GLU A 713 26.18 4.88 39.19
CA GLU A 713 25.20 5.93 39.48
C GLU A 713 25.64 7.29 38.95
N GLY A 714 24.69 8.11 38.51
CA GLY A 714 24.94 9.46 37.99
C GLY A 714 25.16 9.49 36.48
N LYS A 715 25.94 10.46 36.02
CA LYS A 715 26.19 10.64 34.58
C LYS A 715 27.10 9.56 34.00
N VAL A 716 26.65 8.94 32.91
CA VAL A 716 27.37 7.89 32.18
C VAL A 716 27.40 8.25 30.70
N ILE A 717 28.53 8.10 30.07
CA ILE A 717 28.70 8.12 28.63
C ILE A 717 28.87 6.68 28.17
N LEU A 718 27.85 6.16 27.50
CA LEU A 718 27.88 4.84 26.88
C LEU A 718 28.11 5.02 25.38
N LYS A 719 29.23 4.54 24.86
CA LYS A 719 29.59 4.66 23.44
C LYS A 719 29.74 3.30 22.79
N THR A 720 29.30 3.18 21.55
CA THR A 720 29.66 2.06 20.68
C THR A 720 30.44 2.56 19.47
N GLU A 721 31.38 1.76 18.98
CA GLU A 721 32.16 2.02 17.77
C GLU A 721 32.15 0.78 16.89
N PHE A 722 31.69 0.93 15.65
CA PHE A 722 31.68 -0.13 14.66
C PHE A 722 32.76 0.12 13.61
N THR A 723 33.61 -0.87 13.40
CA THR A 723 34.64 -0.86 12.35
C THR A 723 34.36 -2.02 11.39
N PRO A 724 33.96 -1.77 10.13
CA PRO A 724 33.73 -2.82 9.16
C PRO A 724 35.01 -3.54 8.78
N ASP A 725 34.91 -4.83 8.49
CA ASP A 725 36.02 -5.67 8.03
C ASP A 725 36.27 -5.59 6.51
N GLY A 726 35.41 -4.87 5.77
CA GLY A 726 35.50 -4.71 4.32
C GLY A 726 34.96 -5.89 3.51
N THR A 727 34.36 -6.88 4.15
CA THR A 727 33.71 -8.00 3.47
C THR A 727 32.42 -7.55 2.78
N ARG A 728 32.00 -8.31 1.75
CA ARG A 728 30.73 -8.07 1.05
C ARG A 728 29.52 -8.27 1.96
N GLU A 729 29.65 -9.12 2.94
CA GLU A 729 28.62 -9.43 3.94
C GLU A 729 28.43 -8.28 4.95
N GLY A 730 29.29 -7.28 4.94
CA GLY A 730 29.21 -6.12 5.84
C GLY A 730 29.53 -6.46 7.30
N GLY A 731 30.37 -7.47 7.52
CA GLY A 731 30.84 -7.83 8.85
C GLY A 731 31.76 -6.77 9.46
N GLY A 732 32.09 -6.92 10.74
CA GLY A 732 32.98 -5.98 11.42
C GLY A 732 33.10 -6.21 12.92
N THR A 733 33.84 -5.34 13.57
CA THR A 733 34.03 -5.36 15.02
C THR A 733 33.28 -4.19 15.66
N LEU A 734 32.51 -4.48 16.69
CA LEU A 734 31.85 -3.49 17.52
C LEU A 734 32.44 -3.49 18.93
N LYS A 735 32.85 -2.30 19.37
CA LYS A 735 33.33 -2.04 20.72
C LYS A 735 32.28 -1.26 21.51
N MET A 736 32.10 -1.61 22.77
CA MET A 736 31.28 -0.88 23.72
C MET A 736 32.18 -0.29 24.82
N ILE A 737 32.02 1.02 25.07
CA ILE A 737 32.90 1.82 25.92
C ILE A 737 32.02 2.55 26.93
N VAL A 738 32.38 2.48 28.22
CA VAL A 738 31.69 3.16 29.32
C VAL A 738 32.69 4.15 29.94
N ASN A 739 32.34 5.43 29.92
CA ASN A 739 33.18 6.52 30.47
C ASN A 739 34.65 6.46 29.99
N GLY A 740 34.87 6.11 28.72
CA GLY A 740 36.20 6.01 28.12
C GLY A 740 36.90 4.65 28.31
N ILE A 741 36.32 3.73 29.07
CA ILE A 741 36.88 2.40 29.35
C ILE A 741 36.17 1.34 28.51
N LEU A 742 36.90 0.46 27.84
CA LEU A 742 36.35 -0.66 27.07
C LEU A 742 35.59 -1.60 28.02
N ALA A 743 34.29 -1.73 27.79
CA ALA A 743 33.37 -2.56 28.57
C ALA A 743 33.04 -3.89 27.89
N GLY A 744 33.10 -3.95 26.55
CA GLY A 744 32.83 -5.15 25.79
C GLY A 744 33.25 -4.99 24.33
N GLU A 745 33.52 -6.11 23.65
CA GLU A 745 33.86 -6.16 22.24
C GLU A 745 33.29 -7.44 21.60
N GLY A 746 32.82 -7.35 20.36
CA GLY A 746 32.34 -8.51 19.63
C GLY A 746 32.43 -8.33 18.12
N LYS A 747 32.28 -9.45 17.39
CA LYS A 747 32.30 -9.47 15.95
C LYS A 747 30.88 -9.70 15.39
N LEU A 748 30.45 -8.80 14.50
CA LEU A 748 29.30 -9.02 13.63
C LEU A 748 29.79 -9.75 12.39
N LYS A 749 29.20 -10.92 12.10
CA LYS A 749 29.53 -11.69 10.89
C LYS A 749 28.95 -11.05 9.64
N ARG A 750 27.82 -10.37 9.80
CA ARG A 750 27.05 -9.76 8.73
C ARG A 750 26.28 -8.55 9.26
N SER A 751 26.03 -7.57 8.38
CA SER A 751 25.13 -6.46 8.69
C SER A 751 24.51 -5.89 7.42
N ALA A 752 23.39 -5.16 7.59
CA ALA A 752 22.67 -4.52 6.50
C ALA A 752 22.33 -3.05 6.83
N PHE A 753 22.04 -2.29 5.80
CA PHE A 753 21.66 -0.88 5.95
C PHE A 753 20.19 -0.70 6.38
N ARG A 754 19.35 -1.71 6.16
CA ARG A 754 17.94 -1.79 6.57
C ARG A 754 17.72 -3.03 7.41
N HIS A 755 16.77 -2.94 8.34
CA HIS A 755 16.51 -4.01 9.30
C HIS A 755 15.06 -4.47 9.35
N GLY A 756 14.15 -3.85 8.60
CA GLY A 756 12.76 -4.30 8.56
C GLY A 756 11.73 -3.18 8.45
N LEU A 757 10.55 -3.43 9.01
CA LEU A 757 9.37 -2.59 8.90
C LEU A 757 9.09 -1.78 10.17
N GLU A 758 9.86 -2.02 11.23
CA GLU A 758 9.70 -1.38 12.52
C GLU A 758 10.55 -0.10 12.67
N PRO A 759 10.18 0.80 13.57
CA PRO A 759 10.79 2.12 13.67
C PRO A 759 12.22 2.11 14.22
N PHE A 760 12.88 3.26 14.05
CA PHE A 760 14.00 3.69 14.88
C PHE A 760 13.45 4.39 16.13
N GLU A 761 13.87 3.98 17.33
CA GLU A 761 13.40 4.54 18.59
C GLU A 761 14.54 4.93 19.52
N VAL A 762 14.34 6.01 20.29
CA VAL A 762 15.20 6.41 21.40
C VAL A 762 14.39 6.35 22.70
N GLY A 763 14.94 5.67 23.70
CA GLY A 763 14.37 5.55 25.04
C GLY A 763 13.42 4.39 25.24
N ARG A 764 13.12 3.60 24.23
CA ARG A 764 12.33 2.37 24.31
C ARG A 764 12.47 1.52 23.07
N ASP A 765 11.99 0.29 23.15
CA ASP A 765 11.63 -0.60 22.07
C ASP A 765 10.16 -0.95 22.26
N SER A 766 9.28 -0.55 21.32
CA SER A 766 7.84 -0.54 21.60
C SER A 766 7.01 -1.57 20.86
N ILE A 767 7.51 -2.15 19.75
CA ILE A 767 6.72 -3.07 18.91
C ILE A 767 7.16 -4.51 19.17
N THR A 768 8.21 -4.99 18.51
CA THR A 768 8.77 -6.32 18.77
C THR A 768 10.18 -6.22 19.34
N ALA A 769 10.52 -7.12 20.27
CA ALA A 769 11.81 -7.04 20.92
C ALA A 769 12.96 -7.43 19.98
N VAL A 770 13.91 -6.53 19.77
CA VAL A 770 15.15 -6.80 19.01
C VAL A 770 16.04 -7.83 19.73
N SER A 771 15.93 -7.92 21.06
CA SER A 771 16.68 -8.88 21.87
C SER A 771 15.74 -9.84 22.61
N PRO A 772 16.07 -11.13 22.70
CA PRO A 772 15.34 -12.09 23.53
C PRO A 772 15.46 -11.81 25.04
N ASP A 773 16.36 -10.92 25.46
CA ASP A 773 16.60 -10.59 26.87
C ASP A 773 15.49 -9.75 27.51
N TYR A 774 14.61 -9.17 26.71
CA TYR A 774 13.50 -8.36 27.21
C TYR A 774 12.22 -8.57 26.42
N LYS A 775 11.13 -8.03 26.95
CA LYS A 775 9.83 -7.96 26.28
C LYS A 775 9.46 -6.49 26.02
N THR A 776 8.77 -6.24 24.94
CA THR A 776 8.25 -4.91 24.60
C THR A 776 6.90 -4.62 25.27
N PRO A 777 6.60 -3.35 25.60
CA PRO A 777 7.51 -2.22 25.52
C PRO A 777 8.60 -2.26 26.61
N PHE A 778 9.85 -1.99 26.25
CA PHE A 778 10.96 -1.94 27.19
C PHE A 778 11.58 -0.54 27.25
N ALA A 779 10.91 0.34 28.00
CA ALA A 779 11.31 1.73 28.16
C ALA A 779 12.48 1.88 29.13
N PHE A 780 13.44 2.78 28.81
CA PHE A 780 14.53 3.11 29.69
C PHE A 780 14.05 3.88 30.91
N THR A 781 14.31 3.37 32.10
CA THR A 781 13.86 3.94 33.38
C THR A 781 14.80 5.01 33.94
N GLY A 782 15.99 5.23 33.32
CA GLY A 782 16.87 6.35 33.57
C GLY A 782 16.53 7.56 32.72
N THR A 783 17.42 8.56 32.71
CA THR A 783 17.28 9.74 31.84
C THR A 783 18.28 9.68 30.71
N ILE A 784 17.82 9.92 29.47
CA ILE A 784 18.68 10.13 28.31
C ILE A 784 18.84 11.65 28.13
N GLU A 785 20.04 12.16 28.33
CA GLU A 785 20.34 13.57 28.02
C GLU A 785 20.39 13.75 26.50
N LYS A 786 21.15 12.90 25.80
CA LYS A 786 21.19 12.83 24.33
C LYS A 786 21.78 11.51 23.84
N VAL A 787 21.49 11.17 22.59
CA VAL A 787 22.17 10.13 21.82
C VAL A 787 22.68 10.75 20.52
N ALA A 788 23.99 10.71 20.33
CA ALA A 788 24.67 11.23 19.15
C ALA A 788 25.17 10.08 18.27
N PHE A 789 25.03 10.24 16.96
CA PHE A 789 25.49 9.30 15.94
C PHE A 789 26.45 10.00 14.99
N GLU A 790 27.54 9.35 14.66
CA GLU A 790 28.51 9.88 13.72
C GLU A 790 28.98 8.78 12.77
N LEU A 791 28.88 9.03 11.46
CA LEU A 791 29.54 8.22 10.44
C LEU A 791 30.97 8.69 10.32
N THR A 792 31.90 7.80 10.55
CA THR A 792 33.35 8.11 10.40
C THR A 792 33.63 8.22 8.88
N LYS A 793 34.24 9.33 8.46
CA LYS A 793 34.78 9.44 7.09
C LYS A 793 35.85 8.38 6.89
N LYS A 794 35.78 7.67 5.77
CA LYS A 794 36.87 6.76 5.36
C LYS A 794 38.16 7.54 5.14
#